data_0bc51f7f28cdde42430bf161a6b59fb8
#
_entry.id   0bc51f7f28cdde42430bf161a6b59fb8
#
_cell.length_a   1.000
_cell.length_b   1.000
_cell.length_c   1.000
_cell.angle_alpha   90.00
_cell.angle_beta   90.00
_cell.angle_gamma   90.00
#
_symmetry.space_group_name_H-M   'P 1'
#
loop_
_entity.id
_entity.type
_entity.pdbx_description
1 polymer ?
#
loop_
_entity_poly.entity_id
_entity_poly.type
_entity_poly.pdbx_seq_one_letter_code
_entity_poly.pdbx_strand_id
1 'polypeptide(L)'
;MRKTTWILTLLLLSLMAKAQVVWFDGKTPVTYSVPKRVEPVVKTALEMWKGDIRQVTGMEPVASAKPRIKVVQGKGADDGFRIYIKGEQIIVEGFNGRGMAYGLLELSRMAGVSPWVWWGDLVPEKKERLVIDADFKTEQQPSVAYRGIFLNDEDWSLRHWSYTTFEPAPFGHIGPKTYKKIFQLLLRLRANAVWPAMHEGTVAFFKIPGAKAMADSCGIVVGTSHCEPLLRNNVGEWNTKERGAFNYRTNREAVQQYWIERLQEVRKSMDNMFTIGMRGIHDSSMEGYHTEQEKFDALQQVINDQQDLLRKHIGDPAKQMQVFVPYKEVLQLYEKGLQVPDYVTLMWCDDNYGYMTRLSDTQEQLRKGGAGVYYHLSYWGRPHDYLWLTTTQPGLIYNEMREAYDHNCRKLWIANVHDPKVAGYDLELFLDMAWNIDCVSGETINDHYKAWLCRQFGKEAGERLFPVMHEFYRLCGIRRPEFMGWTQVELDKKVYPRGLSPVSDIPLTPQEAATRIADFERIKTTVSESRSLIRQELQDAFFAAIEYPVSAAAAMNRKILCDSTESHQAYEEIQLLTRQYNELCGGKWRGLMDAAPRKLPVYENVHGHLTGIPANRVNTIHACDYAEVSGSARTIQMLGRSMKAVSLQKNGVLTYRFDVEEEDDYVIRTALIPTQPNDNGDLHFSVGIDGQEPTVYSLKEPFRSERWKENVLNGQAVRDTKAHLSKGSHTLTIRALDNHIVIDQLRLETFLPDSLDVVTEVIKDVPTLDATASR
;
A
#
# COMPACT_ATOMS: atom_id res chain seq x y z
N MET A 1 52.64 -17.40 -34.94
CA MET A 1 52.19 -16.35 -33.99
C MET A 1 50.69 -16.21 -33.77
N ARG A 2 49.78 -16.63 -34.68
CA ARG A 2 48.31 -16.51 -34.52
C ARG A 2 47.65 -17.57 -33.60
N LYS A 3 48.27 -18.73 -33.37
CA LYS A 3 47.71 -19.79 -32.52
C LYS A 3 47.97 -19.59 -31.02
N THR A 4 49.04 -18.89 -30.67
CA THR A 4 49.42 -18.61 -29.28
C THR A 4 48.60 -17.49 -28.65
N THR A 5 48.08 -16.56 -29.47
CA THR A 5 47.25 -15.44 -29.01
C THR A 5 45.86 -15.89 -28.60
N TRP A 6 45.29 -16.91 -29.27
CA TRP A 6 43.97 -17.45 -28.93
C TRP A 6 43.98 -18.28 -27.62
N ILE A 7 45.04 -18.96 -27.33
CA ILE A 7 45.20 -19.74 -26.10
C ILE A 7 45.37 -18.80 -24.89
N LEU A 8 46.07 -17.68 -25.03
CA LEU A 8 46.19 -16.66 -23.97
C LEU A 8 44.84 -15.93 -23.74
N THR A 9 44.07 -15.65 -24.79
CA THR A 9 42.74 -15.00 -24.66
C THR A 9 41.72 -15.93 -24.03
N LEU A 10 41.76 -17.22 -24.35
CA LEU A 10 40.92 -18.25 -23.69
C LEU A 10 41.34 -18.50 -22.23
N LEU A 11 42.64 -18.46 -21.91
CA LEU A 11 43.11 -18.52 -20.52
C LEU A 11 42.76 -17.26 -19.73
N LEU A 12 42.77 -16.06 -20.32
CA LEU A 12 42.35 -14.81 -19.67
C LEU A 12 40.81 -14.73 -19.47
N LEU A 13 40.01 -15.33 -20.36
CA LEU A 13 38.57 -15.45 -20.18
C LEU A 13 38.16 -16.52 -19.14
N SER A 14 38.99 -17.53 -18.91
CA SER A 14 38.78 -18.52 -17.84
C SER A 14 39.17 -18.01 -16.44
N LEU A 15 39.90 -16.88 -16.33
CA LEU A 15 40.37 -16.31 -15.07
C LEU A 15 39.41 -15.30 -14.43
N MET A 16 38.22 -15.06 -15.02
CA MET A 16 37.16 -14.20 -14.44
C MET A 16 36.00 -14.96 -13.84
N ALA A 17 36.06 -16.27 -13.65
CA ALA A 17 35.05 -16.94 -12.82
C ALA A 17 35.28 -16.52 -11.36
N LYS A 18 34.41 -15.66 -10.82
CA LYS A 18 34.40 -15.34 -9.39
C LYS A 18 34.39 -16.64 -8.58
N ALA A 19 35.27 -16.72 -7.57
CA ALA A 19 35.27 -17.83 -6.64
C ALA A 19 33.91 -17.90 -5.96
N GLN A 20 33.29 -19.07 -5.91
CA GLN A 20 31.97 -19.27 -5.32
C GLN A 20 32.02 -20.24 -4.14
N VAL A 21 31.26 -19.92 -3.10
CA VAL A 21 31.02 -20.82 -1.97
C VAL A 21 29.72 -21.60 -2.26
N VAL A 22 29.84 -22.93 -2.29
CA VAL A 22 28.72 -23.85 -2.44
C VAL A 22 28.14 -24.13 -1.08
N TRP A 23 26.88 -23.78 -0.85
CA TRP A 23 26.17 -24.08 0.40
C TRP A 23 25.12 -25.19 0.28
N PHE A 24 24.80 -25.60 -0.96
CA PHE A 24 24.11 -26.85 -1.29
C PHE A 24 24.70 -27.43 -2.59
N ASP A 25 25.03 -28.71 -2.57
CA ASP A 25 25.74 -29.41 -3.65
C ASP A 25 24.87 -30.47 -4.38
N GLY A 26 23.57 -30.55 -4.03
CA GLY A 26 22.65 -31.54 -4.57
C GLY A 26 22.72 -32.92 -3.90
N LYS A 27 23.67 -33.16 -2.99
CA LYS A 27 23.93 -34.47 -2.38
C LYS A 27 23.77 -34.49 -0.87
N THR A 28 24.15 -33.40 -0.21
CA THR A 28 24.18 -33.33 1.25
C THR A 28 23.27 -32.21 1.76
N PRO A 29 22.54 -32.43 2.88
CA PRO A 29 21.71 -31.38 3.46
C PRO A 29 22.51 -30.15 3.81
N VAL A 30 21.90 -28.97 3.68
CA VAL A 30 22.48 -27.72 4.14
C VAL A 30 22.72 -27.78 5.66
N THR A 31 23.94 -27.47 6.10
CA THR A 31 24.29 -27.50 7.52
C THR A 31 24.26 -26.12 8.13
N TYR A 32 23.74 -26.01 9.35
CA TYR A 32 23.65 -24.72 10.04
C TYR A 32 24.01 -24.78 11.53
N SER A 33 24.28 -23.61 12.12
CA SER A 33 24.30 -23.42 13.57
C SER A 33 23.73 -22.07 13.96
N VAL A 34 23.04 -22.06 15.12
CA VAL A 34 22.52 -20.85 15.78
C VAL A 34 22.98 -20.81 17.24
N PRO A 35 23.03 -19.65 17.90
CA PRO A 35 23.36 -19.56 19.31
C PRO A 35 22.43 -20.41 20.17
N LYS A 36 22.93 -20.99 21.27
CA LYS A 36 22.14 -21.86 22.16
C LYS A 36 20.96 -21.12 22.80
N ARG A 37 21.10 -19.83 23.08
CA ARG A 37 20.04 -18.98 23.66
C ARG A 37 19.76 -17.88 22.64
N VAL A 38 18.54 -17.88 22.13
CA VAL A 38 18.04 -16.90 21.17
C VAL A 38 16.62 -16.50 21.52
N GLU A 39 16.21 -15.31 21.08
CA GLU A 39 14.84 -14.85 21.19
C GLU A 39 13.87 -15.76 20.41
N PRO A 40 12.58 -15.82 20.81
CA PRO A 40 11.58 -16.66 20.15
C PRO A 40 11.49 -16.44 18.63
N VAL A 41 11.61 -15.22 18.16
CA VAL A 41 11.55 -14.85 16.74
C VAL A 41 12.61 -15.57 15.89
N VAL A 42 13.82 -15.78 16.46
CA VAL A 42 14.89 -16.50 15.75
C VAL A 42 14.51 -17.97 15.54
N LYS A 43 13.84 -18.60 16.53
CA LYS A 43 13.35 -19.97 16.40
C LYS A 43 12.27 -20.06 15.31
N THR A 44 11.33 -19.11 15.31
CA THR A 44 10.29 -19.03 14.29
C THR A 44 10.91 -18.87 12.88
N ALA A 45 11.84 -17.94 12.71
CA ALA A 45 12.51 -17.72 11.43
C ALA A 45 13.37 -18.92 11.00
N LEU A 46 14.02 -19.61 11.94
CA LEU A 46 14.77 -20.82 11.65
C LEU A 46 13.88 -21.93 11.09
N GLU A 47 12.71 -22.17 11.71
CA GLU A 47 11.76 -23.18 11.20
C GLU A 47 11.19 -22.78 9.82
N MET A 48 10.91 -21.46 9.59
CA MET A 48 10.51 -20.97 8.28
C MET A 48 11.61 -21.23 7.25
N TRP A 49 12.85 -20.84 7.53
CA TRP A 49 14.00 -21.02 6.65
C TRP A 49 14.27 -22.50 6.36
N LYS A 50 14.20 -23.40 7.35
CA LYS A 50 14.33 -24.84 7.13
C LYS A 50 13.27 -25.38 6.17
N GLY A 51 12.00 -24.97 6.37
CA GLY A 51 10.93 -25.31 5.45
C GLY A 51 11.15 -24.81 4.03
N ASP A 52 11.65 -23.60 3.88
CA ASP A 52 11.99 -22.98 2.58
C ASP A 52 13.10 -23.75 1.86
N ILE A 53 14.20 -24.02 2.55
CA ILE A 53 15.33 -24.75 1.97
C ILE A 53 14.93 -26.18 1.62
N ARG A 54 14.10 -26.83 2.44
CA ARG A 54 13.53 -28.15 2.09
C ARG A 54 12.70 -28.08 0.82
N GLN A 55 11.89 -27.04 0.62
CA GLN A 55 11.12 -26.87 -0.61
C GLN A 55 12.03 -26.70 -1.84
N VAL A 56 13.11 -25.91 -1.71
CA VAL A 56 14.04 -25.63 -2.81
C VAL A 56 14.96 -26.83 -3.12
N THR A 57 15.47 -27.51 -2.09
CA THR A 57 16.51 -28.53 -2.25
C THR A 57 15.98 -29.98 -2.20
N GLY A 58 14.77 -30.17 -1.67
CA GLY A 58 14.24 -31.50 -1.35
C GLY A 58 14.78 -32.10 -0.05
N MET A 59 15.71 -31.43 0.65
CA MET A 59 16.39 -31.93 1.85
C MET A 59 16.18 -30.99 3.05
N GLU A 60 15.91 -31.57 4.23
CA GLU A 60 15.80 -30.80 5.47
C GLU A 60 17.19 -30.33 5.94
N PRO A 61 17.40 -29.03 6.21
CA PRO A 61 18.65 -28.55 6.83
C PRO A 61 18.94 -29.17 8.18
N VAL A 62 20.20 -29.48 8.48
CA VAL A 62 20.61 -30.13 9.71
C VAL A 62 21.58 -29.30 10.54
N ALA A 63 21.43 -29.32 11.87
CA ALA A 63 22.36 -28.67 12.77
C ALA A 63 23.72 -29.35 12.76
N SER A 64 24.82 -28.58 12.78
CA SER A 64 26.18 -29.11 12.71
C SER A 64 27.18 -28.29 13.52
N ALA A 65 28.19 -28.96 14.08
CA ALA A 65 29.34 -28.28 14.70
C ALA A 65 30.27 -27.63 13.66
N LYS A 66 30.20 -28.10 12.40
CA LYS A 66 30.92 -27.51 11.26
C LYS A 66 29.88 -27.02 10.23
N PRO A 67 29.15 -25.93 10.51
CA PRO A 67 28.04 -25.48 9.68
C PRO A 67 28.53 -24.79 8.41
N ARG A 68 27.76 -24.89 7.34
CA ARG A 68 27.88 -24.01 6.14
C ARG A 68 27.31 -22.63 6.45
N ILE A 69 26.19 -22.58 7.19
CA ILE A 69 25.53 -21.34 7.60
C ILE A 69 25.66 -21.18 9.09
N LYS A 70 26.26 -20.07 9.52
CA LYS A 70 26.46 -19.77 10.94
C LYS A 70 25.75 -18.47 11.30
N VAL A 71 24.73 -18.56 12.17
CA VAL A 71 24.05 -17.40 12.74
C VAL A 71 24.76 -16.97 14.00
N VAL A 72 25.02 -15.67 14.14
CA VAL A 72 25.74 -15.08 15.28
C VAL A 72 25.09 -13.78 15.72
N GLN A 73 25.32 -13.41 16.99
CA GLN A 73 24.95 -12.10 17.53
C GLN A 73 26.04 -11.09 17.19
N GLY A 74 25.65 -9.96 16.61
CA GLY A 74 26.49 -8.81 16.31
C GLY A 74 26.11 -7.56 17.10
N LYS A 75 26.64 -6.42 16.64
CA LYS A 75 26.31 -5.09 17.15
C LYS A 75 26.05 -4.15 15.98
N GLY A 76 25.00 -3.36 16.05
CA GLY A 76 24.59 -2.40 15.02
C GLY A 76 23.23 -1.81 15.36
N ALA A 77 22.57 -1.23 14.35
CA ALA A 77 21.23 -0.69 14.49
C ALA A 77 20.21 -1.80 14.78
N ASP A 78 19.18 -1.47 15.55
CA ASP A 78 18.08 -2.41 15.84
C ASP A 78 17.48 -2.96 14.55
N ASP A 79 17.12 -4.25 14.56
CA ASP A 79 16.59 -5.01 13.43
C ASP A 79 17.57 -5.20 12.24
N GLY A 80 18.77 -4.62 12.31
CA GLY A 80 19.78 -4.76 11.26
C GLY A 80 20.50 -6.11 11.28
N PHE A 81 21.12 -6.46 10.15
CA PHE A 81 21.92 -7.66 9.99
C PHE A 81 23.02 -7.49 8.94
N ARG A 82 24.01 -8.39 8.98
CA ARG A 82 25.01 -8.58 7.93
C ARG A 82 25.00 -10.02 7.45
N ILE A 83 25.28 -10.22 6.17
CA ILE A 83 25.63 -11.53 5.62
C ILE A 83 26.97 -11.38 4.90
N TYR A 84 27.93 -12.23 5.24
CA TYR A 84 29.26 -12.21 4.63
C TYR A 84 29.88 -13.62 4.62
N ILE A 85 30.90 -13.78 3.79
CA ILE A 85 31.61 -15.03 3.64
C ILE A 85 32.87 -15.04 4.52
N LYS A 86 33.08 -16.12 5.27
CA LYS A 86 34.31 -16.38 6.03
C LYS A 86 34.82 -17.79 5.73
N GLY A 87 35.84 -17.90 4.87
CA GLY A 87 36.24 -19.18 4.31
C GLY A 87 35.13 -19.80 3.49
N GLU A 88 34.70 -21.01 3.86
CA GLU A 88 33.57 -21.69 3.21
C GLU A 88 32.24 -21.49 3.92
N GLN A 89 32.18 -20.64 4.92
CA GLN A 89 30.98 -20.40 5.72
C GLN A 89 30.29 -19.09 5.30
N ILE A 90 28.95 -19.15 5.25
CA ILE A 90 28.07 -17.99 5.20
C ILE A 90 27.78 -17.59 6.65
N ILE A 91 28.17 -16.39 7.03
CA ILE A 91 27.89 -15.83 8.36
C ILE A 91 26.67 -14.92 8.25
N VAL A 92 25.66 -15.19 9.06
CA VAL A 92 24.49 -14.33 9.26
C VAL A 92 24.64 -13.69 10.63
N GLU A 93 24.96 -12.43 10.66
CA GLU A 93 25.19 -11.66 11.89
C GLU A 93 24.01 -10.70 12.12
N GLY A 94 23.11 -11.02 13.05
CA GLY A 94 21.99 -10.15 13.41
C GLY A 94 22.34 -9.28 14.64
N PHE A 95 21.84 -8.03 14.66
CA PHE A 95 22.17 -7.10 15.74
C PHE A 95 21.22 -7.22 16.93
N ASN A 96 20.05 -7.82 16.70
CA ASN A 96 19.11 -8.31 17.72
C ASN A 96 18.39 -9.57 17.20
N GLY A 97 17.39 -10.08 17.92
CA GLY A 97 16.64 -11.28 17.50
C GLY A 97 15.94 -11.11 16.15
N ARG A 98 15.31 -9.97 15.91
CA ARG A 98 14.68 -9.67 14.61
C ARG A 98 15.71 -9.58 13.49
N GLY A 99 16.86 -8.95 13.73
CA GLY A 99 17.95 -8.90 12.74
C GLY A 99 18.47 -10.28 12.37
N MET A 100 18.62 -11.22 13.33
CA MET A 100 18.94 -12.62 13.04
C MET A 100 17.85 -13.29 12.19
N ALA A 101 16.57 -13.04 12.52
CA ALA A 101 15.44 -13.60 11.79
C ALA A 101 15.39 -13.09 10.33
N TYR A 102 15.58 -11.78 10.12
CA TYR A 102 15.61 -11.21 8.77
C TYR A 102 16.80 -11.71 7.95
N GLY A 103 17.99 -11.86 8.57
CA GLY A 103 19.15 -12.43 7.91
C GLY A 103 18.94 -13.90 7.47
N LEU A 104 18.27 -14.71 8.29
CA LEU A 104 17.87 -16.08 7.92
C LEU A 104 16.89 -16.07 6.73
N LEU A 105 15.87 -15.21 6.77
CA LEU A 105 14.87 -15.12 5.71
C LEU A 105 15.43 -14.46 4.43
N GLU A 106 16.50 -13.67 4.54
CA GLU A 106 17.23 -13.19 3.38
C GLU A 106 17.93 -14.34 2.64
N LEU A 107 18.46 -15.35 3.34
CA LEU A 107 18.95 -16.57 2.70
C LEU A 107 17.83 -17.34 1.98
N SER A 108 16.59 -17.32 2.50
CA SER A 108 15.42 -17.86 1.78
C SER A 108 15.20 -17.12 0.45
N ARG A 109 15.24 -15.78 0.47
CA ARG A 109 15.14 -14.95 -0.75
C ARG A 109 16.25 -15.26 -1.74
N MET A 110 17.51 -15.37 -1.28
CA MET A 110 18.66 -15.75 -2.10
C MET A 110 18.52 -17.16 -2.69
N ALA A 111 17.85 -18.07 -2.00
CA ALA A 111 17.50 -19.39 -2.53
C ALA A 111 16.37 -19.35 -3.57
N GLY A 112 15.70 -18.20 -3.74
CA GLY A 112 14.59 -18.01 -4.70
C GLY A 112 13.20 -18.21 -4.09
N VAL A 113 13.07 -18.16 -2.77
CA VAL A 113 11.76 -18.23 -2.09
C VAL A 113 11.15 -16.83 -1.97
N SER A 114 9.95 -16.68 -2.54
CA SER A 114 9.21 -15.43 -2.43
C SER A 114 8.74 -15.18 -0.98
N PRO A 115 8.67 -13.93 -0.50
CA PRO A 115 7.96 -13.59 0.72
C PRO A 115 6.52 -14.11 0.74
N TRP A 116 5.89 -14.17 -0.42
CA TRP A 116 4.50 -14.59 -0.62
C TRP A 116 4.31 -16.11 -0.77
N VAL A 117 5.33 -16.92 -0.52
CA VAL A 117 5.31 -18.38 -0.70
C VAL A 117 4.04 -19.04 -0.13
N TRP A 118 3.54 -18.62 1.01
CA TRP A 118 2.34 -19.20 1.61
C TRP A 118 1.04 -18.46 1.23
N TRP A 119 1.04 -17.11 1.28
CA TRP A 119 -0.13 -16.28 0.97
C TRP A 119 -0.40 -16.18 -0.52
N GLY A 120 0.64 -16.17 -1.34
CA GLY A 120 0.57 -16.15 -2.80
C GLY A 120 0.55 -17.51 -3.46
N ASP A 121 0.59 -18.62 -2.69
CA ASP A 121 0.66 -19.99 -3.20
C ASP A 121 1.83 -20.22 -4.18
N LEU A 122 2.94 -19.54 -3.92
CA LEU A 122 4.12 -19.59 -4.79
C LEU A 122 5.01 -20.76 -4.43
N VAL A 123 5.14 -21.70 -5.38
CA VAL A 123 6.01 -22.85 -5.24
C VAL A 123 7.40 -22.50 -5.76
N PRO A 124 8.45 -22.45 -4.91
CA PRO A 124 9.79 -22.13 -5.36
C PRO A 124 10.33 -23.21 -6.31
N GLU A 125 11.17 -22.77 -7.24
CA GLU A 125 11.84 -23.67 -8.16
C GLU A 125 12.83 -24.57 -7.40
N LYS A 126 12.86 -25.86 -7.73
CA LYS A 126 13.85 -26.79 -7.18
C LYS A 126 15.23 -26.53 -7.78
N LYS A 127 16.24 -26.53 -6.93
CA LYS A 127 17.64 -26.27 -7.32
C LYS A 127 18.54 -27.45 -6.90
N GLU A 128 19.34 -27.89 -7.84
CA GLU A 128 20.37 -28.90 -7.58
C GLU A 128 21.61 -28.33 -6.91
N ARG A 129 21.78 -26.99 -6.97
CA ARG A 129 22.94 -26.32 -6.40
C ARG A 129 22.58 -24.93 -5.91
N LEU A 130 23.06 -24.56 -4.72
CA LEU A 130 23.01 -23.20 -4.21
C LEU A 130 24.42 -22.68 -4.01
N VAL A 131 24.70 -21.52 -4.60
CA VAL A 131 26.02 -20.88 -4.58
C VAL A 131 25.91 -19.42 -4.20
N ILE A 132 27.00 -18.86 -3.67
CA ILE A 132 27.14 -17.44 -3.36
C ILE A 132 28.57 -17.02 -3.71
N ASP A 133 28.77 -15.82 -4.20
CA ASP A 133 30.12 -15.32 -4.51
C ASP A 133 30.97 -15.24 -3.24
N ALA A 134 32.25 -15.65 -3.33
CA ALA A 134 33.15 -15.72 -2.17
C ALA A 134 33.46 -14.33 -1.57
N ASP A 135 33.29 -13.26 -2.33
CA ASP A 135 33.44 -11.85 -1.91
C ASP A 135 32.09 -11.22 -1.47
N PHE A 136 31.00 -12.00 -1.44
CA PHE A 136 29.66 -11.48 -1.09
C PHE A 136 29.64 -10.93 0.33
N LYS A 137 29.12 -9.73 0.44
CA LYS A 137 28.77 -9.10 1.71
C LYS A 137 27.58 -8.18 1.54
N THR A 138 26.69 -8.15 2.50
CA THR A 138 25.63 -7.17 2.62
C THR A 138 25.47 -6.76 4.07
N GLU A 139 25.15 -5.51 4.31
CA GLU A 139 24.69 -4.99 5.58
C GLU A 139 23.38 -4.27 5.33
N GLN A 140 22.37 -4.63 6.06
CA GLN A 140 21.02 -4.08 5.90
C GLN A 140 20.49 -3.62 7.26
N GLN A 141 19.79 -2.50 7.24
CA GLN A 141 19.10 -1.93 8.39
C GLN A 141 17.86 -1.18 7.93
N PRO A 142 16.82 -1.06 8.79
CA PRO A 142 15.59 -0.39 8.39
C PRO A 142 15.76 1.13 8.27
N SER A 143 15.11 1.72 7.25
CA SER A 143 14.94 3.17 7.12
C SER A 143 13.90 3.71 8.10
N VAL A 144 12.90 2.90 8.47
CA VAL A 144 11.83 3.22 9.41
C VAL A 144 11.87 2.23 10.57
N ALA A 145 11.87 2.72 11.81
CA ALA A 145 12.10 1.87 12.99
C ALA A 145 10.99 0.82 13.20
N TYR A 146 9.71 1.21 13.11
CA TYR A 146 8.56 0.31 13.21
C TYR A 146 7.81 0.30 11.88
N ARG A 147 7.52 -0.90 11.37
CA ARG A 147 6.99 -1.15 10.02
C ARG A 147 5.92 -2.24 10.12
N GLY A 148 4.73 -1.97 9.63
CA GLY A 148 3.68 -2.97 9.78
C GLY A 148 2.37 -2.64 9.09
N ILE A 149 1.35 -3.35 9.51
CA ILE A 149 0.00 -3.23 8.97
C ILE A 149 -1.04 -3.03 10.07
N PHE A 150 -2.13 -2.38 9.70
CA PHE A 150 -3.39 -2.44 10.41
C PHE A 150 -4.34 -3.37 9.64
N LEU A 151 -4.81 -4.41 10.31
CA LEU A 151 -5.81 -5.31 9.74
C LEU A 151 -7.18 -4.65 9.86
N ASN A 152 -7.60 -4.03 8.77
CA ASN A 152 -8.89 -3.36 8.70
C ASN A 152 -9.93 -4.33 8.15
N ASP A 153 -10.23 -5.36 8.94
CA ASP A 153 -11.12 -6.46 8.60
C ASP A 153 -12.58 -6.02 8.66
N GLU A 154 -13.19 -5.95 7.50
CA GLU A 154 -14.60 -5.63 7.37
C GLU A 154 -15.49 -6.89 7.50
N ASP A 155 -16.66 -6.90 6.90
CA ASP A 155 -17.66 -7.99 7.03
C ASP A 155 -17.33 -9.23 6.21
N TRP A 156 -16.32 -9.21 5.36
CA TRP A 156 -15.98 -10.26 4.39
C TRP A 156 -14.47 -10.50 4.33
N SER A 157 -13.99 -11.39 3.45
CA SER A 157 -12.59 -11.71 3.20
C SER A 157 -11.86 -12.34 4.41
N LEU A 158 -10.72 -11.80 4.85
CA LEU A 158 -9.80 -12.39 5.81
C LEU A 158 -10.48 -12.96 7.06
N ARG A 159 -11.37 -12.19 7.70
CA ARG A 159 -12.08 -12.64 8.89
C ARG A 159 -12.98 -13.83 8.59
N HIS A 160 -13.81 -13.72 7.54
CA HIS A 160 -14.73 -14.77 7.14
C HIS A 160 -13.98 -16.06 6.78
N TRP A 161 -12.96 -15.97 5.95
CA TRP A 161 -12.11 -17.10 5.58
C TRP A 161 -11.42 -17.73 6.81
N SER A 162 -10.92 -16.92 7.73
CA SER A 162 -10.23 -17.41 8.94
C SER A 162 -11.11 -18.34 9.74
N TYR A 163 -12.30 -17.89 10.19
CA TYR A 163 -13.13 -18.69 11.09
C TYR A 163 -13.99 -19.75 10.41
N THR A 164 -14.17 -19.69 9.08
CA THR A 164 -14.98 -20.70 8.36
C THR A 164 -14.13 -21.77 7.70
N THR A 165 -12.92 -21.46 7.24
CA THR A 165 -12.12 -22.33 6.37
C THR A 165 -10.77 -22.69 6.96
N PHE A 166 -9.93 -21.72 7.30
CA PHE A 166 -8.55 -21.99 7.70
C PHE A 166 -8.42 -22.46 9.16
N GLU A 167 -9.16 -21.85 10.04
CA GLU A 167 -9.14 -22.13 11.47
C GLU A 167 -10.56 -22.09 12.04
N PRO A 168 -11.42 -23.09 11.70
CA PRO A 168 -12.83 -23.09 12.08
C PRO A 168 -13.03 -22.80 13.56
N ALA A 169 -13.80 -21.75 13.85
CA ALA A 169 -13.98 -21.17 15.18
C ALA A 169 -15.35 -20.45 15.27
N PRO A 170 -15.78 -19.99 16.45
CA PRO A 170 -16.94 -19.15 16.58
C PRO A 170 -16.86 -17.89 15.70
N PHE A 171 -18.01 -17.35 15.33
CA PHE A 171 -18.13 -16.15 14.49
C PHE A 171 -17.20 -15.01 14.94
N GLY A 172 -16.57 -14.38 13.98
CA GLY A 172 -15.70 -13.23 14.18
C GLY A 172 -14.27 -13.53 14.68
N HIS A 173 -13.91 -14.80 14.87
CA HIS A 173 -12.54 -15.14 15.29
C HIS A 173 -11.57 -15.09 14.11
N ILE A 174 -10.57 -14.20 14.18
CA ILE A 174 -9.31 -14.36 13.48
C ILE A 174 -8.40 -15.10 14.44
N GLY A 175 -8.29 -16.43 14.31
CA GLY A 175 -7.64 -17.27 15.31
C GLY A 175 -6.10 -17.11 15.36
N PRO A 176 -5.44 -17.69 16.40
CA PRO A 176 -4.00 -17.53 16.59
C PRO A 176 -3.16 -18.14 15.46
N LYS A 177 -3.64 -19.17 14.77
CA LYS A 177 -2.93 -19.73 13.61
C LYS A 177 -2.97 -18.78 12.42
N THR A 178 -4.09 -18.10 12.20
CA THR A 178 -4.24 -17.06 11.18
C THR A 178 -3.31 -15.89 11.47
N TYR A 179 -3.31 -15.36 12.70
CA TYR A 179 -2.37 -14.34 13.12
C TYR A 179 -0.91 -14.78 12.94
N LYS A 180 -0.57 -16.03 13.28
CA LYS A 180 0.78 -16.56 13.03
C LYS A 180 1.18 -16.48 11.56
N LYS A 181 0.27 -16.83 10.64
CA LYS A 181 0.54 -16.74 9.19
C LYS A 181 0.73 -15.30 8.73
N ILE A 182 -0.04 -14.36 9.27
CA ILE A 182 0.15 -12.94 9.02
C ILE A 182 1.51 -12.48 9.55
N PHE A 183 1.87 -12.82 10.77
CA PHE A 183 3.16 -12.44 11.37
C PHE A 183 4.36 -13.06 10.64
N GLN A 184 4.24 -14.28 10.13
CA GLN A 184 5.24 -14.90 9.27
C GLN A 184 5.41 -14.15 7.95
N LEU A 185 4.33 -13.66 7.32
CA LEU A 185 4.41 -12.79 6.16
C LEU A 185 5.13 -11.46 6.49
N LEU A 186 4.74 -10.83 7.60
CA LEU A 186 5.39 -9.60 8.07
C LEU A 186 6.90 -9.80 8.28
N LEU A 187 7.32 -10.90 8.90
CA LEU A 187 8.75 -11.23 9.02
C LEU A 187 9.44 -11.36 7.65
N ARG A 188 8.80 -12.03 6.67
CA ARG A 188 9.34 -12.15 5.31
C ARG A 188 9.46 -10.81 4.61
N LEU A 189 8.55 -9.89 4.88
CA LEU A 189 8.55 -8.52 4.39
C LEU A 189 9.36 -7.56 5.27
N ARG A 190 10.11 -8.09 6.25
CA ARG A 190 10.96 -7.32 7.19
C ARG A 190 10.19 -6.28 8.01
N ALA A 191 8.90 -6.54 8.24
CA ALA A 191 8.06 -5.76 9.14
C ALA A 191 8.10 -6.31 10.57
N ASN A 192 7.78 -5.45 11.55
CA ASN A 192 7.89 -5.76 12.98
C ASN A 192 6.70 -5.29 13.82
N ALA A 193 5.64 -4.73 13.21
CA ALA A 193 4.50 -4.17 13.93
C ALA A 193 3.16 -4.61 13.34
N VAL A 194 2.13 -4.65 14.19
CA VAL A 194 0.75 -4.91 13.79
C VAL A 194 -0.22 -4.09 14.65
N TRP A 195 -1.25 -3.53 14.01
CA TRP A 195 -2.49 -3.13 14.62
C TRP A 195 -3.54 -4.19 14.28
N PRO A 196 -4.05 -4.93 15.26
CA PRO A 196 -5.00 -6.03 14.99
C PRO A 196 -6.37 -5.52 14.54
N ALA A 197 -7.14 -6.43 13.98
CA ALA A 197 -8.53 -6.23 13.61
C ALA A 197 -9.39 -5.74 14.79
N MET A 198 -10.28 -4.77 14.53
CA MET A 198 -11.02 -4.08 15.59
C MET A 198 -12.50 -3.81 15.28
N HIS A 199 -12.97 -4.13 14.08
CA HIS A 199 -14.32 -3.80 13.64
C HIS A 199 -15.42 -4.56 14.36
N GLU A 200 -16.63 -4.05 14.26
CA GLU A 200 -17.83 -4.70 14.79
C GLU A 200 -17.97 -6.12 14.19
N GLY A 201 -18.24 -7.09 15.05
CA GLY A 201 -18.28 -8.50 14.67
C GLY A 201 -16.94 -9.22 14.71
N THR A 202 -15.82 -8.51 14.88
CA THR A 202 -14.49 -9.10 15.11
C THR A 202 -14.26 -9.32 16.61
N VAL A 203 -13.70 -10.48 16.97
CA VAL A 203 -13.27 -10.72 18.34
C VAL A 203 -11.98 -9.97 18.63
N ALA A 204 -11.96 -9.18 19.70
CA ALA A 204 -10.81 -8.40 20.11
C ALA A 204 -9.55 -9.26 20.27
N PHE A 205 -8.43 -8.82 19.73
CA PHE A 205 -7.15 -9.57 19.67
C PHE A 205 -6.72 -10.16 21.02
N PHE A 206 -6.80 -9.37 22.08
CA PHE A 206 -6.40 -9.82 23.42
C PHE A 206 -7.41 -10.78 24.09
N LYS A 207 -8.62 -10.91 23.54
CA LYS A 207 -9.60 -11.94 23.95
C LYS A 207 -9.42 -13.27 23.22
N ILE A 208 -8.57 -13.33 22.21
CA ILE A 208 -8.31 -14.55 21.44
C ILE A 208 -7.17 -15.32 22.10
N PRO A 209 -7.44 -16.50 22.70
CA PRO A 209 -6.40 -17.29 23.36
C PRO A 209 -5.23 -17.61 22.44
N GLY A 210 -4.03 -17.25 22.85
CA GLY A 210 -2.81 -17.51 22.09
C GLY A 210 -2.41 -16.46 21.05
N ALA A 211 -3.27 -15.50 20.67
CA ALA A 211 -2.94 -14.49 19.65
C ALA A 211 -1.70 -13.65 20.05
N LYS A 212 -1.65 -13.12 21.29
CA LYS A 212 -0.47 -12.39 21.78
C LYS A 212 0.79 -13.26 21.82
N ALA A 213 0.67 -14.53 22.21
CA ALA A 213 1.80 -15.46 22.21
C ALA A 213 2.35 -15.71 20.79
N MET A 214 1.50 -15.70 19.76
CA MET A 214 1.96 -15.75 18.36
C MET A 214 2.71 -14.48 17.96
N ALA A 215 2.26 -13.30 18.36
CA ALA A 215 2.99 -12.05 18.12
C ALA A 215 4.37 -12.09 18.80
N ASP A 216 4.44 -12.48 20.08
CA ASP A 216 5.69 -12.60 20.83
C ASP A 216 6.64 -13.63 20.19
N SER A 217 6.11 -14.76 19.72
CA SER A 217 6.91 -15.79 19.05
C SER A 217 7.48 -15.34 17.70
N CYS A 218 6.87 -14.36 17.06
CA CYS A 218 7.31 -13.75 15.80
C CYS A 218 8.01 -12.40 16.00
N GLY A 219 8.21 -11.94 17.24
CA GLY A 219 8.85 -10.65 17.54
C GLY A 219 8.07 -9.44 17.00
N ILE A 220 6.74 -9.57 16.91
CA ILE A 220 5.86 -8.52 16.39
C ILE A 220 5.37 -7.63 17.52
N VAL A 221 5.61 -6.33 17.38
CA VAL A 221 5.11 -5.29 18.27
C VAL A 221 3.62 -5.10 18.02
N VAL A 222 2.81 -5.23 19.07
CA VAL A 222 1.37 -5.03 18.99
C VAL A 222 1.02 -3.61 19.41
N GLY A 223 0.35 -2.88 18.52
CA GLY A 223 -0.28 -1.59 18.80
C GLY A 223 -1.77 -1.64 18.55
N THR A 224 -2.42 -0.49 18.57
CA THR A 224 -3.84 -0.34 18.27
C THR A 224 -4.10 0.98 17.56
N SER A 225 -5.24 1.07 16.86
CA SER A 225 -5.59 2.21 16.04
C SER A 225 -5.91 3.48 16.86
N HIS A 226 -6.17 4.56 16.16
CA HIS A 226 -6.47 5.90 16.72
C HIS A 226 -7.70 5.97 17.65
N CYS A 227 -8.63 5.03 17.55
CA CYS A 227 -9.80 4.95 18.42
C CYS A 227 -9.67 3.91 19.53
N GLU A 228 -8.53 3.24 19.64
CA GLU A 228 -8.29 2.08 20.49
C GLU A 228 -7.14 2.35 21.53
N PRO A 229 -7.29 3.31 22.45
CA PRO A 229 -6.20 3.71 23.32
C PRO A 229 -5.75 2.60 24.26
N LEU A 230 -4.46 2.60 24.59
CA LEU A 230 -3.82 1.73 25.57
C LEU A 230 -4.10 0.24 25.33
N LEU A 231 -4.02 -0.20 24.04
CA LEU A 231 -4.18 -1.58 23.60
C LEU A 231 -5.59 -2.16 23.84
N ARG A 232 -6.59 -1.32 23.96
CA ARG A 232 -7.98 -1.76 24.04
C ARG A 232 -8.60 -1.89 22.66
N ASN A 233 -9.66 -2.66 22.55
CA ASN A 233 -10.62 -2.67 21.45
C ASN A 233 -11.96 -2.25 22.01
N ASN A 234 -12.32 -0.97 21.83
CA ASN A 234 -13.53 -0.42 22.45
C ASN A 234 -14.81 -1.06 21.93
N VAL A 235 -14.83 -1.48 20.66
CA VAL A 235 -15.98 -2.16 20.05
C VAL A 235 -16.25 -3.52 20.67
N GLY A 236 -15.20 -4.33 20.83
CA GLY A 236 -15.31 -5.71 21.30
C GLY A 236 -15.18 -5.90 22.81
N GLU A 237 -14.68 -4.89 23.54
CA GLU A 237 -14.33 -5.03 24.96
C GLU A 237 -15.12 -4.11 25.90
N TRP A 238 -15.64 -2.95 25.44
CA TRP A 238 -16.43 -2.08 26.27
C TRP A 238 -17.88 -2.58 26.38
N ASN A 239 -18.29 -2.98 27.56
CA ASN A 239 -19.67 -3.41 27.82
C ASN A 239 -20.44 -2.27 28.51
N THR A 240 -21.30 -1.58 27.77
CA THR A 240 -22.08 -0.45 28.30
C THR A 240 -23.02 -0.83 29.45
N LYS A 241 -23.51 -2.08 29.46
CA LYS A 241 -24.41 -2.56 30.54
C LYS A 241 -23.66 -2.74 31.88
N GLU A 242 -22.38 -3.10 31.82
CA GLU A 242 -21.54 -3.35 33.01
C GLU A 242 -20.78 -2.10 33.44
N ARG A 243 -20.31 -1.30 32.48
CA ARG A 243 -19.40 -0.17 32.69
C ARG A 243 -20.05 1.21 32.53
N GLY A 244 -21.31 1.29 32.07
CA GLY A 244 -21.96 2.56 31.73
C GLY A 244 -21.48 3.13 30.39
N ALA A 245 -21.78 4.40 30.13
CA ALA A 245 -21.40 5.08 28.90
C ALA A 245 -19.88 5.20 28.76
N PHE A 246 -19.35 5.07 27.52
CA PHE A 246 -17.95 5.35 27.21
C PHE A 246 -17.74 6.86 27.09
N ASN A 247 -17.87 7.55 28.22
CA ASN A 247 -17.93 9.00 28.31
C ASN A 247 -17.00 9.48 29.43
N TYR A 248 -15.91 10.14 29.07
CA TYR A 248 -14.88 10.56 30.01
C TYR A 248 -15.33 11.68 30.94
N ARG A 249 -16.37 12.47 30.55
CA ARG A 249 -16.92 13.52 31.39
C ARG A 249 -17.71 12.97 32.56
N THR A 250 -18.54 11.95 32.33
CA THR A 250 -19.51 11.44 33.30
C THR A 250 -19.09 10.10 33.91
N ASN A 251 -18.12 9.40 33.31
CA ASN A 251 -17.75 8.04 33.69
C ASN A 251 -16.21 7.80 33.66
N ARG A 252 -15.44 8.82 34.05
CA ARG A 252 -13.97 8.82 33.99
C ARG A 252 -13.34 7.63 34.71
N GLU A 253 -13.82 7.33 35.92
CA GLU A 253 -13.25 6.24 36.73
C GLU A 253 -13.38 4.88 36.06
N ALA A 254 -14.55 4.55 35.50
CA ALA A 254 -14.75 3.30 34.79
C ALA A 254 -13.90 3.19 33.52
N VAL A 255 -13.73 4.31 32.78
CA VAL A 255 -12.86 4.35 31.61
C VAL A 255 -11.38 4.16 32.01
N GLN A 256 -10.92 4.81 33.08
CA GLN A 256 -9.57 4.61 33.59
C GLN A 256 -9.36 3.18 34.08
N GLN A 257 -10.31 2.60 34.83
CA GLN A 257 -10.24 1.21 35.29
C GLN A 257 -10.15 0.23 34.13
N TYR A 258 -10.90 0.48 33.06
CA TYR A 258 -10.84 -0.30 31.83
C TYR A 258 -9.43 -0.28 31.21
N TRP A 259 -8.77 0.87 31.15
CA TRP A 259 -7.39 0.97 30.68
C TRP A 259 -6.39 0.30 31.64
N ILE A 260 -6.56 0.48 32.95
CA ILE A 260 -5.69 -0.13 33.98
C ILE A 260 -5.67 -1.64 33.86
N GLU A 261 -6.82 -2.27 33.67
CA GLU A 261 -6.92 -3.73 33.51
C GLU A 261 -6.02 -4.22 32.36
N ARG A 262 -6.04 -3.54 31.21
CA ARG A 262 -5.18 -3.88 30.07
C ARG A 262 -3.70 -3.64 30.37
N LEU A 263 -3.35 -2.52 30.99
CA LEU A 263 -1.96 -2.23 31.33
C LEU A 263 -1.40 -3.29 32.30
N GLN A 264 -2.19 -3.75 33.27
CA GLN A 264 -1.80 -4.82 34.18
C GLN A 264 -1.62 -6.17 33.47
N GLU A 265 -2.45 -6.49 32.50
CA GLU A 265 -2.36 -7.69 31.68
C GLU A 265 -1.07 -7.72 30.86
N VAL A 266 -0.72 -6.60 30.19
CA VAL A 266 0.40 -6.55 29.26
C VAL A 266 1.74 -6.17 29.89
N ARG A 267 1.80 -5.78 31.15
CA ARG A 267 3.05 -5.31 31.81
C ARG A 267 4.22 -6.27 31.78
N LYS A 268 3.96 -7.57 31.56
CA LYS A 268 4.98 -8.61 31.48
C LYS A 268 5.18 -9.14 30.07
N SER A 269 4.40 -8.66 29.10
CA SER A 269 4.54 -9.09 27.72
C SER A 269 5.62 -8.28 27.01
N MET A 270 6.21 -8.88 25.98
CA MET A 270 7.20 -8.23 25.15
C MET A 270 6.52 -7.21 24.22
N ASP A 271 7.26 -6.22 23.81
CA ASP A 271 6.98 -5.30 22.71
C ASP A 271 5.52 -4.86 22.52
N ASN A 272 5.15 -3.78 23.22
CA ASN A 272 3.84 -3.13 23.09
C ASN A 272 4.03 -1.70 22.57
N MET A 273 3.05 -1.24 21.80
CA MET A 273 2.96 0.13 21.31
C MET A 273 1.64 0.74 21.83
N PHE A 274 1.73 1.75 22.66
CA PHE A 274 0.56 2.34 23.31
C PHE A 274 0.04 3.54 22.51
N THR A 275 -1.12 3.39 21.90
CA THR A 275 -1.85 4.52 21.33
C THR A 275 -2.42 5.35 22.49
N ILE A 276 -2.19 6.65 22.48
CA ILE A 276 -2.71 7.61 23.46
C ILE A 276 -3.73 8.57 22.82
N GLY A 277 -4.49 9.24 23.66
CA GLY A 277 -5.64 10.03 23.26
C GLY A 277 -6.94 9.24 23.43
N MET A 278 -8.03 9.77 22.96
CA MET A 278 -9.34 9.14 23.02
C MET A 278 -10.23 9.66 21.91
N ARG A 279 -11.01 8.78 21.31
CA ARG A 279 -12.20 9.05 20.51
C ARG A 279 -13.40 8.32 21.13
N GLY A 280 -14.52 8.22 20.44
CA GLY A 280 -15.64 7.39 20.87
C GLY A 280 -15.43 5.91 20.60
N ILE A 281 -16.46 5.13 20.73
CA ILE A 281 -16.47 3.74 20.30
C ILE A 281 -16.56 3.71 18.78
N HIS A 282 -15.74 2.89 18.13
CA HIS A 282 -15.73 2.68 16.69
C HIS A 282 -15.64 3.98 15.87
N ASP A 283 -14.51 4.58 15.75
CA ASP A 283 -14.23 5.77 14.90
C ASP A 283 -15.22 6.95 15.03
N SER A 284 -15.99 7.01 16.12
CA SER A 284 -16.86 8.14 16.45
C SER A 284 -16.10 9.20 17.26
N SER A 285 -16.65 10.42 17.31
CA SER A 285 -16.13 11.47 18.20
C SER A 285 -16.37 11.16 19.66
N MET A 286 -15.59 11.77 20.57
CA MET A 286 -15.81 11.67 22.02
C MET A 286 -17.23 12.09 22.39
N GLU A 287 -17.89 11.28 23.20
CA GLU A 287 -19.26 11.55 23.69
C GLU A 287 -19.29 12.54 24.83
N GLY A 288 -20.39 13.32 24.91
CA GLY A 288 -20.69 14.21 26.03
C GLY A 288 -20.03 15.59 25.95
N TYR A 289 -19.42 15.94 24.83
CA TYR A 289 -18.80 17.24 24.57
C TYR A 289 -19.43 17.89 23.34
N HIS A 290 -19.84 19.16 23.47
CA HIS A 290 -20.62 19.87 22.46
C HIS A 290 -19.83 20.95 21.71
N THR A 291 -18.80 21.49 22.36
CA THR A 291 -17.93 22.52 21.77
C THR A 291 -16.55 21.99 21.50
N GLU A 292 -15.84 22.63 20.58
CA GLU A 292 -14.44 22.28 20.30
C GLU A 292 -13.54 22.51 21.52
N GLN A 293 -13.80 23.58 22.31
CA GLN A 293 -13.03 23.84 23.52
C GLN A 293 -13.24 22.74 24.56
N GLU A 294 -14.47 22.27 24.78
CA GLU A 294 -14.72 21.15 25.68
C GLU A 294 -13.99 19.89 25.24
N LYS A 295 -13.96 19.59 23.93
CA LYS A 295 -13.22 18.44 23.37
C LYS A 295 -11.71 18.62 23.55
N PHE A 296 -11.19 19.83 23.34
CA PHE A 296 -9.78 20.13 23.54
C PHE A 296 -9.36 19.88 25.00
N ASP A 297 -10.08 20.48 25.95
CA ASP A 297 -9.79 20.36 27.38
C ASP A 297 -9.90 18.90 27.85
N ALA A 298 -10.90 18.17 27.36
CA ALA A 298 -11.09 16.76 27.66
C ALA A 298 -9.96 15.89 27.10
N LEU A 299 -9.57 16.09 25.86
CA LEU A 299 -8.50 15.31 25.24
C LEU A 299 -7.15 15.59 25.90
N GLN A 300 -6.88 16.86 26.27
CA GLN A 300 -5.69 17.20 27.06
C GLN A 300 -5.67 16.49 28.40
N GLN A 301 -6.81 16.47 29.10
CA GLN A 301 -6.93 15.73 30.37
C GLN A 301 -6.72 14.23 30.19
N VAL A 302 -7.29 13.64 29.15
CA VAL A 302 -7.12 12.23 28.82
C VAL A 302 -5.64 11.88 28.60
N ILE A 303 -4.93 12.69 27.80
CA ILE A 303 -3.50 12.47 27.53
C ILE A 303 -2.71 12.50 28.85
N ASN A 304 -2.93 13.50 29.71
CA ASN A 304 -2.25 13.63 30.99
C ASN A 304 -2.53 12.42 31.90
N ASP A 305 -3.79 12.00 32.01
CA ASP A 305 -4.19 10.85 32.82
C ASP A 305 -3.56 9.54 32.28
N GLN A 306 -3.51 9.37 30.97
CA GLN A 306 -2.87 8.20 30.36
C GLN A 306 -1.37 8.15 30.64
N GLN A 307 -0.67 9.30 30.65
CA GLN A 307 0.74 9.36 31.07
C GLN A 307 0.92 8.92 32.51
N ASP A 308 0.03 9.32 33.42
CA ASP A 308 0.07 8.93 34.83
C ASP A 308 -0.23 7.44 35.01
N LEU A 309 -1.21 6.89 34.24
CA LEU A 309 -1.50 5.45 34.25
C LEU A 309 -0.33 4.62 33.74
N LEU A 310 0.33 5.02 32.65
CA LEU A 310 1.52 4.36 32.13
C LEU A 310 2.65 4.36 33.18
N ARG A 311 2.91 5.53 33.80
CA ARG A 311 3.93 5.67 34.85
C ARG A 311 3.67 4.73 36.02
N LYS A 312 2.42 4.63 36.45
CA LYS A 312 2.02 3.81 37.60
C LYS A 312 2.02 2.32 37.34
N HIS A 313 1.62 1.88 36.15
CA HIS A 313 1.34 0.47 35.87
C HIS A 313 2.38 -0.21 34.96
N ILE A 314 3.11 0.54 34.13
CA ILE A 314 4.11 0.01 33.19
C ILE A 314 5.52 0.46 33.56
N GLY A 315 5.70 1.76 33.87
CA GLY A 315 6.99 2.36 34.17
C GLY A 315 7.14 3.74 33.55
N ASP A 316 8.37 4.22 33.38
CA ASP A 316 8.65 5.55 32.80
C ASP A 316 8.02 5.68 31.39
N PRO A 317 7.04 6.57 31.21
CA PRO A 317 6.36 6.75 29.94
C PRO A 317 7.31 7.14 28.79
N ALA A 318 8.37 7.88 29.07
CA ALA A 318 9.36 8.29 28.07
C ALA A 318 10.17 7.12 27.49
N LYS A 319 10.14 5.96 28.14
CA LYS A 319 10.80 4.73 27.66
C LYS A 319 9.84 3.76 26.97
N GLN A 320 8.56 4.08 26.93
CA GLN A 320 7.55 3.27 26.25
C GLN A 320 7.34 3.77 24.84
N MET A 321 7.13 2.84 23.90
CA MET A 321 6.69 3.23 22.55
C MET A 321 5.25 3.73 22.62
N GLN A 322 5.04 4.99 22.34
CA GLN A 322 3.74 5.64 22.38
C GLN A 322 3.46 6.35 21.05
N VAL A 323 2.19 6.35 20.65
CA VAL A 323 1.73 6.93 19.40
C VAL A 323 0.51 7.81 19.67
N PHE A 324 0.53 9.03 19.16
CA PHE A 324 -0.63 9.90 19.07
C PHE A 324 -1.02 10.07 17.61
N VAL A 325 -2.27 9.80 17.27
CA VAL A 325 -2.78 9.79 15.90
C VAL A 325 -3.77 10.95 15.72
N PRO A 326 -3.35 12.10 15.20
CA PRO A 326 -4.23 13.24 14.93
C PRO A 326 -5.09 12.98 13.67
N TYR A 327 -6.10 12.12 13.80
CA TYR A 327 -6.98 11.71 12.71
C TYR A 327 -8.32 12.45 12.77
N LYS A 328 -8.82 12.90 11.62
CA LYS A 328 -10.09 13.63 11.47
C LYS A 328 -10.16 14.85 12.40
N GLU A 329 -11.18 14.94 13.26
CA GLU A 329 -11.39 16.05 14.19
C GLU A 329 -10.24 16.25 15.20
N VAL A 330 -9.49 15.18 15.51
CA VAL A 330 -8.37 15.25 16.44
C VAL A 330 -7.22 16.09 15.85
N LEU A 331 -7.05 16.11 14.51
CA LEU A 331 -6.08 16.98 13.85
C LEU A 331 -6.36 18.46 14.11
N GLN A 332 -7.61 18.88 14.02
CA GLN A 332 -7.99 20.27 14.31
C GLN A 332 -7.71 20.66 15.77
N LEU A 333 -7.94 19.75 16.71
CA LEU A 333 -7.60 19.97 18.12
C LEU A 333 -6.09 20.08 18.33
N TYR A 334 -5.31 19.25 17.65
CA TYR A 334 -3.86 19.30 17.70
C TYR A 334 -3.33 20.64 17.16
N GLU A 335 -3.82 21.10 16.02
CA GLU A 335 -3.44 22.38 15.39
C GLU A 335 -3.83 23.61 16.26
N LYS A 336 -4.81 23.47 17.14
CA LYS A 336 -5.16 24.48 18.15
C LYS A 336 -4.21 24.52 19.35
N GLY A 337 -3.17 23.69 19.36
CA GLY A 337 -2.12 23.71 20.38
C GLY A 337 -2.25 22.64 21.47
N LEU A 338 -2.94 21.53 21.20
CA LEU A 338 -2.97 20.38 22.11
C LEU A 338 -1.55 19.92 22.43
N GLN A 339 -1.25 19.76 23.71
CA GLN A 339 0.09 19.40 24.18
C GLN A 339 0.25 17.87 24.21
N VAL A 340 1.09 17.36 23.32
CA VAL A 340 1.49 15.95 23.29
C VAL A 340 2.93 15.86 23.76
N PRO A 341 3.28 14.98 24.74
CA PRO A 341 4.65 14.87 25.23
C PRO A 341 5.67 14.66 24.13
N ASP A 342 6.83 15.31 24.21
CA ASP A 342 7.86 15.34 23.18
C ASP A 342 8.39 13.94 22.76
N TYR A 343 8.33 12.98 23.67
CA TYR A 343 8.75 11.59 23.45
C TYR A 343 7.67 10.71 22.80
N VAL A 344 6.46 11.21 22.58
CA VAL A 344 5.38 10.50 21.90
C VAL A 344 5.52 10.71 20.40
N THR A 345 5.40 9.62 19.63
CA THR A 345 5.42 9.67 18.16
C THR A 345 4.13 10.30 17.63
N LEU A 346 4.24 11.32 16.80
CA LEU A 346 3.12 11.86 16.04
C LEU A 346 2.90 10.99 14.79
N MET A 347 1.68 10.54 14.56
CA MET A 347 1.37 9.70 13.42
C MET A 347 0.41 10.39 12.47
N TRP A 348 0.94 10.88 11.36
CA TRP A 348 0.17 11.56 10.32
C TRP A 348 -0.63 10.56 9.49
N CYS A 349 -1.77 10.99 9.01
CA CYS A 349 -2.67 10.15 8.23
C CYS A 349 -2.84 10.72 6.83
N ASP A 350 -3.08 9.83 5.87
CA ASP A 350 -3.60 10.21 4.57
C ASP A 350 -5.10 10.56 4.65
N ASP A 351 -5.67 11.00 3.54
CA ASP A 351 -7.10 11.31 3.41
C ASP A 351 -7.99 10.09 3.18
N ASN A 352 -7.49 8.89 3.44
CA ASN A 352 -8.05 7.56 3.20
C ASN A 352 -7.95 7.08 1.73
N TYR A 353 -7.47 7.90 0.82
CA TYR A 353 -7.31 7.57 -0.61
C TYR A 353 -5.86 7.60 -1.07
N GLY A 354 -4.94 7.67 -0.12
CA GLY A 354 -3.51 7.61 -0.38
C GLY A 354 -2.83 8.97 -0.50
N TYR A 355 -3.50 10.09 -0.22
CA TYR A 355 -2.91 11.45 -0.25
C TYR A 355 -2.70 11.95 1.18
N MET A 356 -1.44 12.20 1.57
CA MET A 356 -1.10 12.65 2.93
C MET A 356 -1.69 14.02 3.22
N THR A 357 -2.48 14.12 4.31
CA THR A 357 -3.19 15.36 4.67
C THR A 357 -2.32 16.40 5.31
N ARG A 358 -1.26 15.98 5.99
CA ARG A 358 -0.26 16.80 6.66
C ARG A 358 0.97 15.97 6.98
N LEU A 359 2.12 16.65 7.06
CA LEU A 359 3.39 16.07 7.54
C LEU A 359 3.99 16.99 8.63
N SER A 360 5.04 16.52 9.29
CA SER A 360 5.73 17.26 10.34
C SER A 360 6.35 18.55 9.81
N ASP A 361 6.04 19.65 10.45
CA ASP A 361 6.75 20.91 10.23
C ASP A 361 8.20 20.85 10.77
N THR A 362 8.97 21.92 10.57
CA THR A 362 10.38 21.97 10.97
C THR A 362 10.61 21.83 12.47
N GLN A 363 9.65 22.21 13.32
CA GLN A 363 9.74 22.06 14.78
C GLN A 363 9.32 20.66 15.22
N GLU A 364 8.27 20.12 14.62
CA GLU A 364 7.80 18.76 14.88
C GLU A 364 8.83 17.70 14.46
N GLN A 365 9.60 17.96 13.40
CA GLN A 365 10.71 17.10 12.97
C GLN A 365 11.84 16.95 14.01
N LEU A 366 11.93 17.86 14.98
CA LEU A 366 12.93 17.83 16.06
C LEU A 366 12.47 17.04 17.30
N ARG A 367 11.21 16.55 17.33
CA ARG A 367 10.64 15.83 18.47
C ARG A 367 11.40 14.51 18.73
N LYS A 368 11.65 14.18 20.00
CA LYS A 368 12.32 12.92 20.41
C LYS A 368 11.52 11.68 20.04
N GLY A 369 10.19 11.77 20.11
CA GLY A 369 9.30 10.68 19.70
C GLY A 369 9.28 10.45 18.20
N GLY A 370 9.74 11.45 17.42
CA GLY A 370 9.70 11.40 15.96
C GLY A 370 8.28 11.43 15.41
N ALA A 371 8.15 11.06 14.14
CA ALA A 371 6.86 10.96 13.48
C ALA A 371 6.72 9.64 12.69
N GLY A 372 5.49 9.32 12.34
CA GLY A 372 5.11 8.17 11.55
C GLY A 372 3.95 8.45 10.62
N VAL A 373 3.56 7.42 9.88
CA VAL A 373 2.48 7.48 8.88
C VAL A 373 1.51 6.33 9.06
N TYR A 374 0.23 6.66 9.02
CA TYR A 374 -0.88 5.73 8.82
C TYR A 374 -1.42 5.92 7.40
N TYR A 375 -1.23 4.93 6.54
CA TYR A 375 -1.46 4.99 5.10
C TYR A 375 -2.46 3.95 4.63
N HIS A 376 -3.41 4.32 3.77
CA HIS A 376 -4.43 3.41 3.28
C HIS A 376 -4.04 2.76 1.94
N LEU A 377 -3.84 1.44 1.95
CA LEU A 377 -3.82 0.61 0.73
C LEU A 377 -5.21 0.09 0.36
N SER A 378 -6.14 0.17 1.29
CA SER A 378 -7.56 -0.11 1.13
C SER A 378 -8.35 0.73 2.12
N TYR A 379 -9.62 1.03 1.82
CA TYR A 379 -10.46 1.85 2.70
C TYR A 379 -11.91 1.41 2.68
N TRP A 380 -12.50 1.39 3.85
CA TRP A 380 -13.93 1.26 4.08
C TRP A 380 -14.52 2.62 4.49
N GLY A 381 -15.27 3.25 3.60
CA GLY A 381 -15.88 4.52 3.94
C GLY A 381 -16.32 5.35 2.74
N ARG A 382 -16.47 6.66 2.98
CA ARG A 382 -17.05 7.62 2.03
C ARG A 382 -15.96 8.49 1.40
N PRO A 383 -16.11 8.86 0.11
CA PRO A 383 -17.29 8.69 -0.77
C PRO A 383 -17.51 7.26 -1.24
N HIS A 384 -16.48 6.41 -1.37
CA HIS A 384 -16.61 5.02 -1.82
C HIS A 384 -15.55 4.11 -1.21
N ASP A 385 -15.89 2.84 -0.96
CA ASP A 385 -14.93 1.81 -0.58
C ASP A 385 -14.04 1.40 -1.75
N TYR A 386 -12.80 1.00 -1.44
CA TYR A 386 -11.95 0.23 -2.35
C TYR A 386 -11.26 -0.89 -1.55
N LEU A 387 -11.87 -2.07 -1.56
CA LEU A 387 -11.52 -3.25 -0.77
C LEU A 387 -11.42 -4.52 -1.63
N TRP A 388 -11.96 -4.48 -2.85
CA TRP A 388 -12.15 -5.67 -3.68
C TRP A 388 -10.89 -6.04 -4.45
N LEU A 389 -10.28 -5.07 -5.12
CA LEU A 389 -9.07 -5.24 -5.92
C LEU A 389 -7.98 -4.28 -5.44
N THR A 390 -6.71 -4.65 -5.68
CA THR A 390 -5.57 -3.75 -5.44
C THR A 390 -5.40 -2.84 -6.66
N THR A 391 -5.78 -1.58 -6.49
CA THR A 391 -5.91 -0.61 -7.59
C THR A 391 -5.19 0.72 -7.32
N THR A 392 -4.48 0.85 -6.19
CA THR A 392 -3.67 2.03 -5.89
C THR A 392 -2.43 2.03 -6.78
N GLN A 393 -2.19 3.13 -7.48
CA GLN A 393 -1.02 3.24 -8.35
C GLN A 393 0.28 3.20 -7.52
N PRO A 394 1.25 2.33 -7.86
CA PRO A 394 2.53 2.26 -7.14
C PRO A 394 3.27 3.58 -7.05
N GLY A 395 3.17 4.43 -8.08
CA GLY A 395 3.74 5.77 -8.07
C GLY A 395 3.15 6.69 -6.99
N LEU A 396 1.87 6.50 -6.63
CA LEU A 396 1.26 7.23 -5.52
C LEU A 396 1.85 6.82 -4.18
N ILE A 397 1.99 5.52 -3.94
CA ILE A 397 2.63 4.99 -2.73
C ILE A 397 4.04 5.56 -2.60
N TYR A 398 4.82 5.52 -3.69
CA TYR A 398 6.17 6.07 -3.72
C TYR A 398 6.17 7.57 -3.41
N ASN A 399 5.35 8.36 -4.09
CA ASN A 399 5.33 9.82 -3.95
C ASN A 399 5.07 10.24 -2.51
N GLU A 400 4.00 9.71 -1.93
CA GLU A 400 3.57 10.10 -0.58
C GLU A 400 4.49 9.57 0.52
N MET A 401 4.98 8.34 0.37
CA MET A 401 5.90 7.75 1.36
C MET A 401 7.30 8.36 1.29
N ARG A 402 7.78 8.73 0.12
CA ARG A 402 9.04 9.46 -0.03
C ARG A 402 8.95 10.84 0.61
N GLU A 403 7.88 11.57 0.34
CA GLU A 403 7.63 12.89 0.92
C GLU A 403 7.54 12.81 2.45
N ALA A 404 6.81 11.83 2.98
CA ALA A 404 6.72 11.60 4.42
C ALA A 404 8.09 11.30 5.06
N TYR A 405 8.90 10.47 4.40
CA TYR A 405 10.27 10.16 4.87
C TYR A 405 11.16 11.41 4.88
N ASP A 406 11.08 12.24 3.85
CA ASP A 406 11.85 13.48 3.74
C ASP A 406 11.41 14.51 4.81
N HIS A 407 10.16 14.44 5.30
CA HIS A 407 9.66 15.18 6.48
C HIS A 407 9.93 14.49 7.83
N ASN A 408 10.93 13.61 7.88
CA ASN A 408 11.37 12.88 9.08
C ASN A 408 10.32 11.95 9.72
N CYS A 409 9.32 11.49 8.94
CA CYS A 409 8.39 10.44 9.38
C CYS A 409 9.07 9.06 9.29
N ARG A 410 10.04 8.80 10.20
CA ARG A 410 10.93 7.62 10.16
C ARG A 410 10.76 6.69 11.36
N LYS A 411 9.81 7.01 12.25
CA LYS A 411 9.61 6.23 13.47
C LYS A 411 8.68 5.04 13.27
N LEU A 412 7.55 5.22 12.58
CA LEU A 412 6.51 4.21 12.44
C LEU A 412 5.76 4.37 11.11
N TRP A 413 5.68 3.31 10.32
CA TRP A 413 4.80 3.23 9.15
C TRP A 413 3.83 2.07 9.30
N ILE A 414 2.53 2.35 9.22
CA ILE A 414 1.44 1.36 9.26
C ILE A 414 0.59 1.49 8.00
N ALA A 415 0.51 0.43 7.21
CA ALA A 415 -0.42 0.33 6.10
C ALA A 415 -1.76 -0.24 6.56
N ASN A 416 -2.84 0.47 6.30
CA ASN A 416 -4.18 -0.09 6.41
C ASN A 416 -4.41 -1.06 5.26
N VAL A 417 -4.67 -2.32 5.58
CA VAL A 417 -4.98 -3.38 4.63
C VAL A 417 -6.22 -4.14 5.06
N HIS A 418 -7.15 -4.33 4.15
CA HIS A 418 -8.30 -5.19 4.35
C HIS A 418 -7.88 -6.67 4.39
N ASP A 419 -7.15 -7.10 3.38
CA ASP A 419 -6.65 -8.47 3.23
C ASP A 419 -5.20 -8.48 2.75
N PRO A 420 -4.27 -9.09 3.52
CA PRO A 420 -2.87 -9.17 3.11
C PRO A 420 -2.65 -9.90 1.76
N LYS A 421 -3.47 -10.92 1.44
CA LYS A 421 -3.33 -11.67 0.19
C LYS A 421 -3.68 -10.79 -1.02
N VAL A 422 -4.74 -10.01 -0.92
CA VAL A 422 -5.18 -9.10 -1.99
C VAL A 422 -4.23 -7.92 -2.13
N ALA A 423 -3.69 -7.40 -1.03
CA ALA A 423 -2.78 -6.24 -1.03
C ALA A 423 -1.49 -6.45 -1.84
N GLY A 424 -0.98 -7.70 -1.89
CA GLY A 424 0.06 -8.14 -2.83
C GLY A 424 1.25 -7.19 -2.96
N TYR A 425 1.49 -6.75 -4.19
CA TYR A 425 2.63 -5.90 -4.54
C TYR A 425 2.62 -4.54 -3.81
N ASP A 426 1.47 -3.90 -3.66
CA ASP A 426 1.40 -2.58 -3.02
C ASP A 426 1.88 -2.64 -1.57
N LEU A 427 1.54 -3.71 -0.85
CA LEU A 427 2.05 -3.96 0.50
C LEU A 427 3.56 -4.25 0.50
N GLU A 428 4.07 -5.04 -0.46
CA GLU A 428 5.52 -5.30 -0.57
C GLU A 428 6.27 -4.01 -0.86
N LEU A 429 5.82 -3.19 -1.81
CA LEU A 429 6.43 -1.90 -2.13
C LEU A 429 6.49 -0.97 -0.90
N PHE A 430 5.37 -0.83 -0.18
CA PHE A 430 5.29 -0.01 1.03
C PHE A 430 6.30 -0.47 2.09
N LEU A 431 6.41 -1.77 2.33
CA LEU A 431 7.32 -2.34 3.33
C LEU A 431 8.78 -2.39 2.85
N ASP A 432 9.04 -2.58 1.56
CA ASP A 432 10.38 -2.49 0.99
C ASP A 432 10.93 -1.06 1.11
N MET A 433 10.11 -0.02 0.86
CA MET A 433 10.49 1.38 1.10
C MET A 433 10.72 1.66 2.59
N ALA A 434 9.90 1.11 3.48
CA ALA A 434 10.09 1.25 4.93
C ALA A 434 11.37 0.57 5.42
N TRP A 435 11.80 -0.50 4.77
CA TRP A 435 13.07 -1.18 5.03
C TRP A 435 14.26 -0.42 4.45
N ASN A 436 14.18 -0.05 3.18
CA ASN A 436 15.19 0.73 2.48
C ASN A 436 14.51 1.77 1.59
N ILE A 437 14.47 3.01 2.02
CA ILE A 437 13.79 4.09 1.30
C ILE A 437 14.35 4.33 -0.11
N ASP A 438 15.59 3.93 -0.35
CA ASP A 438 16.29 4.09 -1.63
C ASP A 438 16.23 2.80 -2.48
N CYS A 439 15.39 1.81 -2.12
CA CYS A 439 15.20 0.60 -2.93
C CYS A 439 14.50 0.90 -4.27
N VAL A 440 13.80 2.03 -4.35
CA VAL A 440 13.09 2.51 -5.52
C VAL A 440 13.18 4.04 -5.60
N SER A 441 13.20 4.57 -6.81
CA SER A 441 13.08 6.00 -7.11
C SER A 441 11.89 6.25 -8.02
N GLY A 442 11.49 7.50 -8.20
CA GLY A 442 10.41 7.85 -9.15
C GLY A 442 10.63 7.30 -10.56
N GLU A 443 11.89 7.18 -10.98
CA GLU A 443 12.27 6.70 -12.31
C GLU A 443 12.47 5.18 -12.39
N THR A 444 12.43 4.45 -11.29
CA THR A 444 12.70 2.99 -11.23
C THR A 444 11.54 2.16 -10.71
N ILE A 445 10.36 2.75 -10.53
CA ILE A 445 9.15 2.04 -10.07
C ILE A 445 8.77 0.95 -11.06
N ASN A 446 8.85 1.22 -12.37
CA ASN A 446 8.61 0.24 -13.42
C ASN A 446 9.54 -0.98 -13.27
N ASP A 447 10.82 -0.76 -13.03
CA ASP A 447 11.81 -1.83 -12.88
C ASP A 447 11.55 -2.65 -11.60
N HIS A 448 11.18 -1.99 -10.51
CA HIS A 448 10.85 -2.65 -9.25
C HIS A 448 9.64 -3.57 -9.41
N TYR A 449 8.57 -3.08 -10.07
CA TYR A 449 7.39 -3.91 -10.32
C TYR A 449 7.64 -5.04 -11.31
N LYS A 450 8.35 -4.76 -12.40
CA LYS A 450 8.77 -5.78 -13.37
C LYS A 450 9.62 -6.87 -12.70
N ALA A 451 10.57 -6.49 -11.86
CA ALA A 451 11.37 -7.44 -11.09
C ALA A 451 10.51 -8.30 -10.15
N TRP A 452 9.47 -7.70 -9.53
CA TRP A 452 8.53 -8.43 -8.70
C TRP A 452 7.77 -9.50 -9.54
N LEU A 453 7.22 -9.14 -10.68
CA LEU A 453 6.53 -10.07 -11.59
C LEU A 453 7.46 -11.21 -12.04
N CYS A 454 8.71 -10.89 -12.41
CA CYS A 454 9.71 -11.89 -12.81
C CYS A 454 10.07 -12.85 -11.67
N ARG A 455 10.15 -12.36 -10.43
CA ARG A 455 10.39 -13.22 -9.25
C ARG A 455 9.24 -14.19 -8.98
N GLN A 456 7.99 -13.76 -9.22
CA GLN A 456 6.82 -14.59 -8.94
C GLN A 456 6.59 -15.64 -10.03
N PHE A 457 6.71 -15.26 -11.31
CA PHE A 457 6.21 -16.06 -12.43
C PHE A 457 7.31 -16.48 -13.44
N GLY A 458 8.55 -16.08 -13.21
CA GLY A 458 9.65 -16.29 -14.15
C GLY A 458 9.88 -15.10 -15.08
N LYS A 459 11.07 -15.03 -15.67
CA LYS A 459 11.51 -13.87 -16.44
C LYS A 459 10.62 -13.59 -17.64
N GLU A 460 10.39 -14.59 -18.49
CA GLU A 460 9.59 -14.44 -19.73
C GLU A 460 8.15 -13.99 -19.43
N ALA A 461 7.50 -14.68 -18.49
CA ALA A 461 6.15 -14.32 -18.05
C ALA A 461 6.11 -12.92 -17.42
N GLY A 462 7.05 -12.59 -16.54
CA GLY A 462 7.11 -11.29 -15.88
C GLY A 462 7.32 -10.12 -16.87
N GLU A 463 8.17 -10.33 -17.89
CA GLU A 463 8.39 -9.34 -18.95
C GLU A 463 7.14 -9.13 -19.82
N ARG A 464 6.40 -10.20 -20.12
CA ARG A 464 5.12 -10.11 -20.87
C ARG A 464 3.99 -9.50 -20.03
N LEU A 465 3.94 -9.76 -18.74
CA LEU A 465 2.89 -9.28 -17.84
C LEU A 465 3.09 -7.81 -17.44
N PHE A 466 4.31 -7.30 -17.43
CA PHE A 466 4.58 -5.95 -16.99
C PHE A 466 3.76 -4.88 -17.75
N PRO A 467 3.74 -4.81 -19.10
CA PRO A 467 2.94 -3.83 -19.80
C PRO A 467 1.43 -4.01 -19.57
N VAL A 468 0.96 -5.24 -19.35
CA VAL A 468 -0.44 -5.52 -19.00
C VAL A 468 -0.81 -4.88 -17.67
N MET A 469 -0.01 -5.12 -16.64
CA MET A 469 -0.28 -4.60 -15.31
C MET A 469 -0.02 -3.10 -15.21
N HIS A 470 0.91 -2.57 -15.99
CA HIS A 470 1.10 -1.13 -16.14
C HIS A 470 -0.17 -0.49 -16.68
N GLU A 471 -0.77 -1.07 -17.73
CA GLU A 471 -2.03 -0.60 -18.31
C GLU A 471 -3.20 -0.78 -17.34
N PHE A 472 -3.25 -1.89 -16.60
CA PHE A 472 -4.24 -2.11 -15.55
C PHE A 472 -4.23 -0.97 -14.52
N TYR A 473 -3.05 -0.59 -14.01
CA TYR A 473 -2.93 0.52 -13.06
C TYR A 473 -3.29 1.87 -13.70
N ARG A 474 -3.00 2.08 -14.99
CA ARG A 474 -3.44 3.28 -15.71
C ARG A 474 -4.97 3.39 -15.76
N LEU A 475 -5.63 2.32 -16.17
CA LEU A 475 -7.09 2.27 -16.25
C LEU A 475 -7.76 2.41 -14.87
N CYS A 476 -7.18 1.81 -13.84
CA CYS A 476 -7.63 1.98 -12.45
C CYS A 476 -7.38 3.41 -11.93
N GLY A 477 -6.28 4.06 -12.33
CA GLY A 477 -5.98 5.45 -11.99
C GLY A 477 -6.96 6.46 -12.63
N ILE A 478 -7.53 6.14 -13.79
CA ILE A 478 -8.61 6.94 -14.41
C ILE A 478 -9.89 6.78 -13.57
N ARG A 479 -10.30 5.55 -13.32
CA ARG A 479 -11.44 5.22 -12.47
C ARG A 479 -11.29 3.80 -11.92
N ARG A 480 -11.34 3.64 -10.61
CA ARG A 480 -11.30 2.29 -10.00
C ARG A 480 -12.52 1.48 -10.42
N PRO A 481 -12.39 0.15 -10.63
CA PRO A 481 -13.54 -0.71 -10.94
C PRO A 481 -14.65 -0.59 -9.90
N GLU A 482 -14.30 -0.46 -8.62
CA GLU A 482 -15.25 -0.27 -7.52
C GLU A 482 -16.03 1.05 -7.61
N PHE A 483 -15.45 2.06 -8.29
CA PHE A 483 -16.08 3.39 -8.43
C PHE A 483 -16.92 3.54 -9.69
N MET A 484 -17.01 2.50 -10.53
CA MET A 484 -17.79 2.55 -11.75
C MET A 484 -19.29 2.73 -11.45
N GLY A 485 -19.93 3.60 -12.21
CA GLY A 485 -21.33 3.90 -12.05
C GLY A 485 -21.71 4.78 -10.84
N TRP A 486 -20.72 5.28 -10.10
CA TRP A 486 -20.93 6.09 -8.90
C TRP A 486 -20.10 7.37 -8.95
N THR A 487 -20.74 8.50 -8.69
CA THR A 487 -20.02 9.73 -8.37
C THR A 487 -19.65 9.75 -6.89
N GLN A 488 -20.51 9.19 -6.02
CA GLN A 488 -20.25 8.99 -4.60
C GLN A 488 -21.18 7.93 -4.02
N VAL A 489 -20.74 7.27 -2.94
CA VAL A 489 -21.59 6.42 -2.11
C VAL A 489 -21.85 7.15 -0.80
N GLU A 490 -23.00 7.76 -0.69
CA GLU A 490 -23.50 8.36 0.55
C GLU A 490 -24.68 7.54 1.06
N LEU A 491 -24.52 6.98 2.26
CA LEU A 491 -25.61 6.30 2.95
C LEU A 491 -26.52 7.35 3.65
N ASP A 492 -27.11 8.25 2.88
CA ASP A 492 -28.09 9.17 3.42
C ASP A 492 -29.45 8.46 3.54
N LYS A 493 -29.77 8.03 4.74
CA LYS A 493 -31.04 7.34 5.05
C LYS A 493 -32.29 8.16 4.75
N LYS A 494 -32.18 9.49 4.63
CA LYS A 494 -33.30 10.37 4.25
C LYS A 494 -33.58 10.32 2.75
N VAL A 495 -32.49 10.28 1.96
CA VAL A 495 -32.56 10.20 0.50
C VAL A 495 -32.74 8.75 0.05
N TYR A 496 -32.03 7.82 0.68
CA TYR A 496 -32.00 6.40 0.35
C TYR A 496 -32.45 5.58 1.58
N PRO A 497 -33.77 5.34 1.76
CA PRO A 497 -34.29 4.66 2.94
C PRO A 497 -33.71 3.28 3.20
N ARG A 498 -33.19 2.61 2.16
CA ARG A 498 -32.47 1.32 2.27
C ARG A 498 -30.99 1.50 2.60
N GLY A 499 -30.50 2.73 2.74
CA GLY A 499 -29.12 3.03 3.05
C GLY A 499 -28.15 2.91 1.86
N LEU A 500 -28.64 2.74 0.64
CA LEU A 500 -27.83 2.54 -0.57
C LEU A 500 -28.15 3.61 -1.60
N SER A 501 -27.13 4.22 -2.22
CA SER A 501 -27.35 5.08 -3.38
C SER A 501 -27.52 4.24 -4.65
N PRO A 502 -28.36 4.71 -5.60
CA PRO A 502 -28.47 4.05 -6.89
C PRO A 502 -27.20 4.24 -7.73
N VAL A 503 -27.04 3.41 -8.74
CA VAL A 503 -26.06 3.66 -9.82
C VAL A 503 -26.49 4.94 -10.54
N SER A 504 -25.59 5.90 -10.66
CA SER A 504 -25.83 7.15 -11.39
C SER A 504 -25.40 7.02 -12.85
N ASP A 505 -25.77 8.03 -13.65
CA ASP A 505 -25.33 8.12 -15.04
C ASP A 505 -23.78 8.22 -15.11
N ILE A 506 -23.21 7.60 -16.12
CA ILE A 506 -21.77 7.55 -16.34
C ILE A 506 -21.37 8.75 -17.19
N PRO A 507 -20.47 9.63 -16.73
CA PRO A 507 -20.03 10.80 -17.47
C PRO A 507 -18.92 10.42 -18.47
N LEU A 508 -19.23 9.51 -19.39
CA LEU A 508 -18.37 9.11 -20.51
C LEU A 508 -19.13 9.33 -21.82
N THR A 509 -18.42 9.73 -22.84
CA THR A 509 -18.93 9.65 -24.19
C THR A 509 -19.02 8.18 -24.62
N PRO A 510 -19.87 7.82 -25.59
CA PRO A 510 -19.91 6.46 -26.14
C PRO A 510 -18.54 5.99 -26.66
N GLN A 511 -17.73 6.90 -27.23
CA GLN A 511 -16.38 6.58 -27.71
C GLN A 511 -15.42 6.28 -26.56
N GLU A 512 -15.44 7.06 -25.48
CA GLU A 512 -14.62 6.83 -24.29
C GLU A 512 -14.98 5.49 -23.62
N ALA A 513 -16.27 5.19 -23.50
CA ALA A 513 -16.75 3.93 -22.96
C ALA A 513 -16.29 2.73 -23.82
N ALA A 514 -16.43 2.83 -25.15
CA ALA A 514 -15.99 1.79 -26.07
C ALA A 514 -14.47 1.56 -26.00
N THR A 515 -13.68 2.63 -25.94
CA THR A 515 -12.21 2.56 -25.80
C THR A 515 -11.82 1.89 -24.48
N ARG A 516 -12.45 2.29 -23.39
CA ARG A 516 -12.19 1.72 -22.06
C ARG A 516 -12.50 0.22 -21.99
N ILE A 517 -13.62 -0.20 -22.58
CA ILE A 517 -13.98 -1.63 -22.66
C ILE A 517 -12.92 -2.37 -23.50
N ALA A 518 -12.56 -1.84 -24.67
CA ALA A 518 -11.57 -2.46 -25.55
C ALA A 518 -10.18 -2.60 -24.87
N ASP A 519 -9.74 -1.60 -24.12
CA ASP A 519 -8.48 -1.64 -23.38
C ASP A 519 -8.48 -2.73 -22.30
N PHE A 520 -9.56 -2.83 -21.50
CA PHE A 520 -9.68 -3.89 -20.51
C PHE A 520 -9.75 -5.29 -21.13
N GLU A 521 -10.49 -5.47 -22.22
CA GLU A 521 -10.56 -6.76 -22.93
C GLU A 521 -9.21 -7.15 -23.57
N ARG A 522 -8.47 -6.17 -24.09
CA ARG A 522 -7.12 -6.38 -24.64
C ARG A 522 -6.16 -6.89 -23.58
N ILE A 523 -6.09 -6.25 -22.40
CA ILE A 523 -5.20 -6.72 -21.32
C ILE A 523 -5.67 -8.07 -20.76
N LYS A 524 -6.97 -8.32 -20.64
CA LYS A 524 -7.54 -9.61 -20.23
C LYS A 524 -7.14 -10.73 -21.21
N THR A 525 -7.22 -10.49 -22.50
CA THR A 525 -6.79 -11.44 -23.54
C THR A 525 -5.31 -11.78 -23.39
N THR A 526 -4.46 -10.76 -23.24
CA THR A 526 -3.01 -10.95 -23.06
C THR A 526 -2.68 -11.73 -21.77
N VAL A 527 -3.40 -11.50 -20.69
CA VAL A 527 -3.27 -12.29 -19.45
C VAL A 527 -3.60 -13.76 -19.72
N SER A 528 -4.73 -14.03 -20.37
CA SER A 528 -5.15 -15.41 -20.70
C SER A 528 -4.12 -16.14 -21.54
N GLU A 529 -3.57 -15.50 -22.57
CA GLU A 529 -2.50 -16.06 -23.42
C GLU A 529 -1.20 -16.32 -22.64
N SER A 530 -0.87 -15.42 -21.69
CA SER A 530 0.33 -15.53 -20.86
C SER A 530 0.30 -16.75 -19.92
N ARG A 531 -0.88 -17.33 -19.69
CA ARG A 531 -1.07 -18.52 -18.86
C ARG A 531 -0.19 -19.69 -19.30
N SER A 532 0.07 -19.82 -20.59
CA SER A 532 0.94 -20.87 -21.16
C SER A 532 2.41 -20.75 -20.77
N LEU A 533 2.86 -19.57 -20.34
CA LEU A 533 4.21 -19.31 -19.84
C LEU A 533 4.38 -19.63 -18.36
N ILE A 534 3.27 -19.87 -17.65
CA ILE A 534 3.26 -20.07 -16.21
C ILE A 534 3.43 -21.56 -15.90
N ARG A 535 4.37 -21.89 -15.03
CA ARG A 535 4.56 -23.27 -14.54
C ARG A 535 3.26 -23.81 -13.94
N GLN A 536 3.00 -25.10 -14.13
CA GLN A 536 1.76 -25.74 -13.67
C GLN A 536 1.49 -25.53 -12.18
N GLU A 537 2.53 -25.55 -11.35
CA GLU A 537 2.43 -25.38 -9.90
C GLU A 537 2.11 -23.94 -9.47
N LEU A 538 2.21 -22.98 -10.39
CA LEU A 538 1.95 -21.56 -10.17
C LEU A 538 0.63 -21.08 -10.79
N GLN A 539 -0.16 -21.95 -11.41
CA GLN A 539 -1.40 -21.58 -12.10
C GLN A 539 -2.42 -20.92 -11.15
N ASP A 540 -2.56 -21.45 -9.93
CA ASP A 540 -3.46 -20.88 -8.92
C ASP A 540 -2.94 -19.53 -8.39
N ALA A 541 -1.63 -19.41 -8.19
CA ALA A 541 -0.99 -18.14 -7.81
C ALA A 541 -1.17 -17.07 -8.88
N PHE A 542 -1.00 -17.44 -10.14
CA PHE A 542 -1.19 -16.55 -11.29
C PHE A 542 -2.65 -16.10 -11.40
N PHE A 543 -3.59 -17.04 -11.28
CA PHE A 543 -5.01 -16.70 -11.29
C PHE A 543 -5.34 -15.68 -10.19
N ALA A 544 -4.92 -15.93 -8.96
CA ALA A 544 -5.24 -15.07 -7.83
C ALA A 544 -4.63 -13.65 -7.96
N ALA A 545 -3.37 -13.56 -8.39
CA ALA A 545 -2.60 -12.30 -8.36
C ALA A 545 -2.75 -11.46 -9.63
N ILE A 546 -3.04 -12.07 -10.78
CA ILE A 546 -3.03 -11.40 -12.09
C ILE A 546 -4.36 -11.59 -12.83
N GLU A 547 -4.78 -12.83 -13.05
CA GLU A 547 -5.92 -13.12 -13.93
C GLU A 547 -7.25 -12.67 -13.33
N TYR A 548 -7.47 -12.94 -12.03
CA TYR A 548 -8.68 -12.53 -11.33
C TYR A 548 -8.85 -11.00 -11.31
N PRO A 549 -7.88 -10.19 -10.84
CA PRO A 549 -8.08 -8.75 -10.78
C PRO A 549 -8.29 -8.12 -12.16
N VAL A 550 -7.57 -8.56 -13.19
CA VAL A 550 -7.73 -8.03 -14.55
C VAL A 550 -9.07 -8.43 -15.15
N SER A 551 -9.46 -9.70 -15.05
CA SER A 551 -10.73 -10.21 -15.60
C SER A 551 -11.94 -9.67 -14.86
N ALA A 552 -11.88 -9.56 -13.54
CA ALA A 552 -12.95 -9.00 -12.72
C ALA A 552 -13.15 -7.49 -13.00
N ALA A 553 -12.06 -6.74 -13.18
CA ALA A 553 -12.12 -5.33 -13.57
C ALA A 553 -12.72 -5.16 -14.98
N ALA A 554 -12.29 -5.99 -15.95
CA ALA A 554 -12.87 -6.00 -17.30
C ALA A 554 -14.36 -6.29 -17.28
N ALA A 555 -14.77 -7.32 -16.54
CA ALA A 555 -16.18 -7.67 -16.38
C ALA A 555 -16.97 -6.56 -15.68
N MET A 556 -16.43 -5.90 -14.64
CA MET A 556 -17.09 -4.77 -13.99
C MET A 556 -17.34 -3.61 -14.97
N ASN A 557 -16.36 -3.28 -15.81
CA ASN A 557 -16.53 -2.23 -16.82
C ASN A 557 -17.62 -2.59 -17.85
N ARG A 558 -17.61 -3.83 -18.37
CA ARG A 558 -18.70 -4.28 -19.28
C ARG A 558 -20.07 -4.27 -18.59
N LYS A 559 -20.11 -4.73 -17.34
CA LYS A 559 -21.35 -4.75 -16.56
C LYS A 559 -22.00 -3.37 -16.44
N ILE A 560 -21.20 -2.34 -16.27
CA ILE A 560 -21.71 -0.96 -16.09
C ILE A 560 -21.91 -0.23 -17.41
N LEU A 561 -21.05 -0.47 -18.42
CA LEU A 561 -21.00 0.36 -19.65
C LEU A 561 -21.73 -0.25 -20.85
N CYS A 562 -22.04 -1.55 -20.85
CA CYS A 562 -22.73 -2.21 -21.97
C CYS A 562 -24.25 -2.25 -21.78
N ASP A 563 -24.95 -2.72 -22.82
CA ASP A 563 -26.38 -2.94 -22.76
C ASP A 563 -26.78 -4.04 -21.74
N SER A 564 -28.07 -4.20 -21.52
CA SER A 564 -28.58 -5.10 -20.49
C SER A 564 -28.17 -6.57 -20.65
N THR A 565 -27.98 -7.05 -21.88
CA THR A 565 -27.60 -8.43 -22.16
C THR A 565 -26.13 -8.67 -21.82
N GLU A 566 -25.23 -7.84 -22.32
CA GLU A 566 -23.79 -7.91 -22.03
C GLU A 566 -23.51 -7.59 -20.55
N SER A 567 -24.22 -6.64 -19.97
CA SER A 567 -24.15 -6.32 -18.54
C SER A 567 -24.46 -7.54 -17.67
N HIS A 568 -25.55 -8.27 -17.97
CA HIS A 568 -25.90 -9.48 -17.24
C HIS A 568 -24.86 -10.59 -17.39
N GLN A 569 -24.33 -10.80 -18.62
CA GLN A 569 -23.27 -11.78 -18.86
C GLN A 569 -22.00 -11.42 -18.06
N ALA A 570 -21.63 -10.15 -17.99
CA ALA A 570 -20.48 -9.69 -17.22
C ALA A 570 -20.70 -9.85 -15.70
N TYR A 571 -21.92 -9.66 -15.21
CA TYR A 571 -22.28 -9.96 -13.82
C TYR A 571 -22.08 -11.45 -13.51
N GLU A 572 -22.58 -12.34 -14.35
CA GLU A 572 -22.38 -13.80 -14.18
C GLU A 572 -20.89 -14.20 -14.26
N GLU A 573 -20.10 -13.52 -15.10
CA GLU A 573 -18.65 -13.73 -15.17
C GLU A 573 -17.96 -13.39 -13.83
N ILE A 574 -18.31 -12.28 -13.20
CA ILE A 574 -17.79 -11.92 -11.85
C ILE A 574 -18.12 -13.01 -10.83
N GLN A 575 -19.36 -13.54 -10.86
CA GLN A 575 -19.77 -14.62 -9.98
C GLN A 575 -18.94 -15.90 -10.22
N LEU A 576 -18.67 -16.24 -11.49
CA LEU A 576 -17.86 -17.39 -11.86
C LEU A 576 -16.41 -17.24 -11.42
N LEU A 577 -15.78 -16.11 -11.72
CA LEU A 577 -14.40 -15.80 -11.33
C LEU A 577 -14.23 -15.85 -9.80
N THR A 578 -15.19 -15.35 -9.06
CA THR A 578 -15.18 -15.39 -7.59
C THR A 578 -15.30 -16.81 -7.05
N ARG A 579 -16.15 -17.66 -7.65
CA ARG A 579 -16.21 -19.08 -7.29
C ARG A 579 -14.87 -19.77 -7.57
N GLN A 580 -14.26 -19.53 -8.73
CA GLN A 580 -12.95 -20.08 -9.08
C GLN A 580 -11.86 -19.64 -8.07
N TYR A 581 -11.84 -18.35 -7.69
CA TYR A 581 -10.90 -17.86 -6.68
C TYR A 581 -11.01 -18.63 -5.37
N ASN A 582 -12.22 -18.85 -4.91
CA ASN A 582 -12.48 -19.52 -3.63
C ASN A 582 -12.13 -21.04 -3.66
N GLU A 583 -12.04 -21.64 -4.83
CA GLU A 583 -11.66 -23.06 -4.99
C GLU A 583 -10.16 -23.26 -5.25
N LEU A 584 -9.37 -22.19 -5.35
CA LEU A 584 -7.93 -22.28 -5.56
C LEU A 584 -7.25 -23.14 -4.48
N CYS A 585 -6.21 -23.86 -4.87
CA CYS A 585 -5.43 -24.76 -4.01
C CYS A 585 -6.32 -25.78 -3.27
N GLY A 586 -7.33 -26.33 -3.97
CA GLY A 586 -8.26 -27.30 -3.38
C GLY A 586 -9.20 -26.70 -2.32
N GLY A 587 -9.56 -25.44 -2.46
CA GLY A 587 -10.47 -24.72 -1.55
C GLY A 587 -9.77 -24.11 -0.33
N LYS A 588 -8.44 -23.99 -0.34
CA LYS A 588 -7.67 -23.30 0.72
C LYS A 588 -8.21 -21.90 0.99
N TRP A 589 -8.71 -21.21 -0.03
CA TRP A 589 -9.16 -19.82 0.04
C TRP A 589 -10.69 -19.66 0.02
N ARG A 590 -11.43 -20.72 0.29
CA ARG A 590 -12.90 -20.69 0.30
C ARG A 590 -13.43 -19.68 1.30
N GLY A 591 -14.24 -18.72 0.80
CA GLY A 591 -14.79 -17.63 1.60
C GLY A 591 -13.87 -16.42 1.77
N LEU A 592 -12.70 -16.38 1.07
CA LEU A 592 -11.83 -15.21 1.08
C LEU A 592 -12.33 -14.12 0.12
N MET A 593 -12.77 -14.50 -1.08
CA MET A 593 -13.24 -13.54 -2.09
C MET A 593 -14.77 -13.49 -2.15
N ASP A 594 -15.31 -12.27 -2.29
CA ASP A 594 -16.74 -12.02 -2.45
C ASP A 594 -16.99 -11.32 -3.80
N ALA A 595 -18.06 -11.71 -4.48
CA ALA A 595 -18.51 -11.08 -5.73
C ALA A 595 -19.28 -9.77 -5.49
N ALA A 596 -19.70 -9.51 -4.27
CA ALA A 596 -20.44 -8.33 -3.87
C ALA A 596 -19.96 -7.77 -2.52
N PRO A 597 -18.70 -7.30 -2.44
CA PRO A 597 -18.14 -6.73 -1.22
C PRO A 597 -19.09 -5.74 -0.56
N ARG A 598 -19.39 -5.95 0.72
CA ARG A 598 -20.34 -5.16 1.49
C ARG A 598 -21.74 -5.01 0.87
N LYS A 599 -22.09 -5.82 -0.13
CA LYS A 599 -23.37 -5.74 -0.84
C LYS A 599 -23.69 -4.34 -1.37
N LEU A 600 -22.65 -3.63 -1.82
CA LEU A 600 -22.85 -2.32 -2.43
C LEU A 600 -23.51 -2.47 -3.81
N PRO A 601 -24.40 -1.54 -4.20
CA PRO A 601 -25.15 -1.65 -5.44
C PRO A 601 -24.31 -1.76 -6.71
N VAL A 602 -23.07 -1.24 -6.72
CA VAL A 602 -22.16 -1.38 -7.86
C VAL A 602 -21.85 -2.85 -8.19
N TYR A 603 -21.99 -3.77 -7.24
CA TYR A 603 -21.80 -5.20 -7.43
C TYR A 603 -23.10 -5.97 -7.78
N GLU A 604 -24.26 -5.31 -7.72
CA GLU A 604 -25.53 -5.92 -8.11
C GLU A 604 -25.63 -6.07 -9.63
N ASN A 605 -26.65 -6.79 -10.10
CA ASN A 605 -26.94 -6.93 -11.54
C ASN A 605 -27.62 -5.66 -12.07
N VAL A 606 -26.84 -4.60 -12.18
CA VAL A 606 -27.26 -3.28 -12.65
C VAL A 606 -26.27 -2.72 -13.65
N HIS A 607 -26.72 -1.86 -14.55
CA HIS A 607 -25.89 -1.12 -15.50
C HIS A 607 -26.09 0.38 -15.34
N GLY A 608 -25.09 1.16 -15.79
CA GLY A 608 -25.16 2.61 -15.83
C GLY A 608 -25.78 3.13 -17.15
N HIS A 609 -26.06 4.41 -17.18
CA HIS A 609 -26.48 5.09 -18.37
C HIS A 609 -25.40 6.07 -18.79
N LEU A 610 -25.00 6.02 -20.09
CA LEU A 610 -24.07 6.98 -20.64
C LEU A 610 -24.78 8.32 -20.82
N THR A 611 -24.13 9.40 -20.41
CA THR A 611 -24.60 10.75 -20.69
C THR A 611 -24.34 11.09 -22.16
N GLY A 612 -25.21 11.86 -22.80
CA GLY A 612 -25.05 12.31 -24.18
C GLY A 612 -24.04 13.45 -24.30
N ILE A 613 -22.81 13.27 -23.85
CA ILE A 613 -21.76 14.30 -23.88
C ILE A 613 -21.34 14.57 -25.32
N PRO A 614 -21.34 15.84 -25.79
CA PRO A 614 -20.91 16.16 -27.14
C PRO A 614 -19.40 15.93 -27.34
N ALA A 615 -19.00 15.65 -28.56
CA ALA A 615 -17.59 15.54 -28.94
C ALA A 615 -16.86 16.86 -28.70
N ASN A 616 -15.62 16.75 -28.21
CA ASN A 616 -14.74 17.86 -27.91
C ASN A 616 -13.41 17.69 -28.65
N ARG A 617 -12.81 18.78 -29.08
CA ARG A 617 -11.42 18.75 -29.56
C ARG A 617 -10.52 18.77 -28.33
N VAL A 618 -9.72 17.74 -28.17
CA VAL A 618 -8.80 17.59 -27.05
C VAL A 618 -7.39 17.36 -27.58
N ASN A 619 -6.46 18.20 -27.13
CA ASN A 619 -5.04 17.95 -27.26
C ASN A 619 -4.46 17.74 -25.87
N THR A 620 -3.88 16.57 -25.62
CA THR A 620 -3.31 16.18 -24.32
C THR A 620 -1.79 16.27 -24.37
N ILE A 621 -1.22 16.97 -23.38
CA ILE A 621 0.22 17.08 -23.14
C ILE A 621 0.49 16.42 -21.79
N HIS A 622 1.35 15.40 -21.76
CA HIS A 622 1.73 14.77 -20.49
C HIS A 622 2.69 15.65 -19.70
N ALA A 623 2.63 15.56 -18.39
CA ALA A 623 3.45 16.39 -17.51
C ALA A 623 4.96 16.25 -17.79
N CYS A 624 5.42 15.09 -18.22
CA CYS A 624 6.83 14.82 -18.55
C CYS A 624 7.27 15.33 -19.95
N ASP A 625 6.35 15.81 -20.80
CA ASP A 625 6.63 16.28 -22.15
C ASP A 625 6.98 17.80 -22.18
N TYR A 626 7.53 18.31 -21.09
CA TYR A 626 7.98 19.70 -21.02
C TYR A 626 9.17 19.98 -21.95
N ALA A 627 9.21 21.16 -22.53
CA ALA A 627 10.33 21.63 -23.34
C ALA A 627 11.50 22.09 -22.47
N GLU A 628 11.20 22.71 -21.31
CA GLU A 628 12.21 23.23 -20.39
C GLU A 628 11.75 23.02 -18.96
N VAL A 629 12.72 22.77 -18.07
CA VAL A 629 12.51 22.66 -16.63
C VAL A 629 13.51 23.50 -15.87
N SER A 630 13.08 24.18 -14.82
CA SER A 630 13.98 24.86 -13.88
C SER A 630 13.54 24.60 -12.44
N GLY A 631 14.50 24.67 -11.52
CA GLY A 631 14.27 24.31 -10.11
C GLY A 631 14.19 22.79 -9.89
N SER A 632 13.60 22.37 -8.78
CA SER A 632 13.49 20.95 -8.40
C SER A 632 12.24 20.32 -9.00
N ALA A 633 12.47 19.32 -9.85
CA ALA A 633 11.42 18.50 -10.47
C ALA A 633 11.81 17.01 -10.37
N ARG A 634 10.82 16.15 -10.16
CA ARG A 634 11.00 14.69 -10.09
C ARG A 634 9.91 14.01 -10.91
N THR A 635 10.30 13.25 -11.92
CA THR A 635 9.37 12.38 -12.66
C THR A 635 9.04 11.14 -11.82
N ILE A 636 7.75 10.76 -11.80
CA ILE A 636 7.26 9.63 -11.03
C ILE A 636 6.49 8.70 -11.97
N GLN A 637 7.08 7.55 -12.23
CA GLN A 637 6.48 6.49 -13.03
C GLN A 637 5.28 5.86 -12.28
N MET A 638 4.38 5.24 -13.01
CA MET A 638 3.17 4.58 -12.51
C MET A 638 2.29 5.50 -11.65
N LEU A 639 2.23 6.79 -11.98
CA LEU A 639 1.42 7.79 -11.31
C LEU A 639 0.65 8.65 -12.32
N GLY A 640 -0.64 8.85 -12.04
CA GLY A 640 -1.55 9.65 -12.85
C GLY A 640 -2.04 8.90 -14.08
N ARG A 641 -2.79 9.60 -14.92
CA ARG A 641 -3.27 9.09 -16.22
C ARG A 641 -2.15 9.05 -17.26
N SER A 642 -1.17 9.94 -17.10
CA SER A 642 0.06 9.94 -17.91
C SER A 642 1.00 8.77 -17.58
N MET A 643 0.85 8.13 -16.44
CA MET A 643 1.77 7.15 -15.85
C MET A 643 3.21 7.69 -15.65
N LYS A 644 3.38 9.01 -15.76
CA LYS A 644 4.64 9.76 -15.58
C LYS A 644 4.37 11.18 -15.06
N ALA A 645 3.74 11.27 -13.89
CA ALA A 645 3.51 12.57 -13.25
C ALA A 645 4.83 13.25 -12.87
N VAL A 646 4.82 14.58 -12.75
CA VAL A 646 6.00 15.37 -12.37
C VAL A 646 5.71 16.12 -11.07
N SER A 647 6.45 15.80 -10.02
CA SER A 647 6.42 16.50 -8.74
C SER A 647 7.37 17.69 -8.75
N LEU A 648 6.85 18.88 -8.45
CA LEU A 648 7.60 20.12 -8.32
C LEU A 648 7.68 20.55 -6.86
N GLN A 649 8.87 20.99 -6.47
CA GLN A 649 9.05 21.72 -5.23
C GLN A 649 8.93 23.23 -5.49
N LYS A 650 8.76 24.01 -4.44
CA LYS A 650 8.62 25.48 -4.50
C LYS A 650 9.63 26.12 -5.44
N ASN A 651 9.15 27.00 -6.29
CA ASN A 651 9.89 27.66 -7.38
C ASN A 651 10.28 26.75 -8.56
N GLY A 652 9.91 25.48 -8.57
CA GLY A 652 10.03 24.63 -9.75
C GLY A 652 9.13 25.13 -10.87
N VAL A 653 9.62 25.07 -12.10
CA VAL A 653 8.91 25.55 -13.30
C VAL A 653 9.02 24.55 -14.41
N LEU A 654 7.88 24.22 -15.02
CA LEU A 654 7.79 23.47 -16.28
C LEU A 654 7.31 24.41 -17.38
N THR A 655 7.96 24.35 -18.55
CA THR A 655 7.58 25.11 -19.74
C THR A 655 7.25 24.13 -20.85
N TYR A 656 6.07 24.26 -21.42
CA TYR A 656 5.57 23.45 -22.54
C TYR A 656 5.47 24.30 -23.80
N ARG A 657 5.70 23.68 -24.97
CA ARG A 657 5.46 24.27 -26.29
C ARG A 657 4.47 23.38 -27.00
N PHE A 658 3.46 24.00 -27.61
CA PHE A 658 2.40 23.30 -28.32
C PHE A 658 1.89 24.13 -29.46
N ASP A 659 1.33 23.47 -30.49
CA ASP A 659 0.76 24.12 -31.65
C ASP A 659 -0.76 24.07 -31.58
N VAL A 660 -1.41 25.14 -32.04
CA VAL A 660 -2.85 25.26 -32.17
C VAL A 660 -3.17 25.35 -33.67
N GLU A 661 -4.05 24.46 -34.16
CA GLU A 661 -4.39 24.37 -35.57
C GLU A 661 -5.41 25.42 -36.01
N GLU A 662 -6.28 25.84 -35.13
CA GLU A 662 -7.34 26.81 -35.37
C GLU A 662 -7.36 27.87 -34.29
N GLU A 663 -7.60 29.13 -34.67
CA GLU A 663 -7.86 30.21 -33.74
C GLU A 663 -9.22 30.00 -33.09
N ASP A 664 -9.25 29.91 -31.76
CA ASP A 664 -10.46 29.66 -30.97
C ASP A 664 -10.29 30.06 -29.52
N ASP A 665 -11.40 30.06 -28.76
CA ASP A 665 -11.41 30.12 -27.30
C ASP A 665 -11.18 28.72 -26.74
N TYR A 666 -10.05 28.55 -26.06
CA TYR A 666 -9.67 27.28 -25.44
C TYR A 666 -9.82 27.32 -23.94
N VAL A 667 -10.07 26.15 -23.37
CA VAL A 667 -9.94 25.88 -21.96
C VAL A 667 -8.71 25.00 -21.77
N ILE A 668 -7.70 25.53 -21.10
CA ILE A 668 -6.51 24.76 -20.72
C ILE A 668 -6.77 24.18 -19.34
N ARG A 669 -7.03 22.88 -19.30
CA ARG A 669 -7.26 22.13 -18.09
C ARG A 669 -5.95 21.61 -17.57
N THR A 670 -5.47 22.14 -16.44
CA THR A 670 -4.31 21.61 -15.71
C THR A 670 -4.80 20.55 -14.72
N ALA A 671 -4.42 19.31 -14.97
CA ALA A 671 -4.75 18.16 -14.14
C ALA A 671 -3.56 17.78 -13.28
N LEU A 672 -3.79 17.72 -11.96
CA LEU A 672 -2.79 17.42 -10.95
C LEU A 672 -3.24 16.18 -10.15
N ILE A 673 -2.27 15.49 -9.57
CA ILE A 673 -2.57 14.50 -8.52
C ILE A 673 -3.16 15.26 -7.33
N PRO A 674 -4.26 14.80 -6.73
CA PRO A 674 -4.96 15.54 -5.67
C PRO A 674 -4.23 15.44 -4.31
N THR A 675 -2.93 15.76 -4.32
CA THR A 675 -2.10 15.84 -3.11
C THR A 675 -2.60 16.94 -2.16
N GLN A 676 -2.26 16.82 -0.90
CA GLN A 676 -2.66 17.77 0.15
C GLN A 676 -1.47 18.63 0.58
N PRO A 677 -1.71 19.78 1.23
CA PRO A 677 -0.65 20.65 1.72
C PRO A 677 0.20 19.96 2.81
N ASN A 678 1.50 19.97 2.64
CA ASN A 678 2.43 19.40 3.62
C ASN A 678 2.99 20.45 4.59
N ASP A 679 3.21 21.69 4.12
CA ASP A 679 3.93 22.73 4.88
C ASP A 679 3.03 23.84 5.43
N ASN A 680 2.20 24.46 4.58
CA ASN A 680 1.57 25.76 4.87
C ASN A 680 0.04 25.73 4.95
N GLY A 681 -0.58 24.56 4.94
CA GLY A 681 -2.04 24.44 4.94
C GLY A 681 -2.70 24.84 3.62
N ASP A 682 -1.93 25.09 2.55
CA ASP A 682 -2.41 25.27 1.17
C ASP A 682 -1.35 24.84 0.14
N LEU A 683 -1.79 24.61 -1.10
CA LEU A 683 -0.95 24.28 -2.24
C LEU A 683 -1.27 25.23 -3.39
N HIS A 684 -0.33 26.12 -3.70
CA HIS A 684 -0.50 27.09 -4.79
C HIS A 684 0.43 26.77 -5.95
N PHE A 685 -0.10 26.94 -7.13
CA PHE A 685 0.67 26.98 -8.38
C PHE A 685 0.12 28.04 -9.32
N SER A 686 0.88 28.42 -10.32
CA SER A 686 0.44 29.38 -11.34
C SER A 686 0.60 28.82 -12.73
N VAL A 687 -0.30 29.25 -13.64
CA VAL A 687 -0.32 28.93 -15.06
C VAL A 687 -0.22 30.23 -15.85
N GLY A 688 0.83 30.33 -16.66
CA GLY A 688 1.05 31.48 -17.57
C GLY A 688 1.05 31.01 -19.02
N ILE A 689 0.53 31.81 -19.93
CA ILE A 689 0.44 31.54 -21.38
C ILE A 689 1.09 32.70 -22.12
N ASP A 690 2.03 32.39 -23.03
CA ASP A 690 2.72 33.35 -23.93
C ASP A 690 3.28 34.60 -23.20
N GLY A 691 3.78 34.39 -21.96
CA GLY A 691 4.35 35.48 -21.16
C GLY A 691 3.34 36.46 -20.58
N GLN A 692 2.05 36.16 -20.66
CA GLN A 692 1.01 36.95 -19.98
C GLN A 692 1.08 36.78 -18.48
N GLU A 693 0.37 37.66 -17.73
CA GLU A 693 0.26 37.57 -16.26
C GLU A 693 -0.29 36.20 -15.85
N PRO A 694 0.43 35.43 -15.04
CA PRO A 694 0.00 34.09 -14.66
C PRO A 694 -1.24 34.09 -13.76
N THR A 695 -2.14 33.13 -13.98
CA THR A 695 -3.25 32.88 -13.05
C THR A 695 -2.79 31.96 -11.94
N VAL A 696 -3.05 32.34 -10.69
CA VAL A 696 -2.72 31.55 -9.49
C VAL A 696 -3.90 30.71 -9.07
N TYR A 697 -3.64 29.46 -8.75
CA TYR A 697 -4.62 28.48 -8.28
C TYR A 697 -4.22 27.88 -6.93
N SER A 698 -5.23 27.56 -6.10
CA SER A 698 -5.10 26.76 -4.90
C SER A 698 -5.65 25.35 -5.18
N LEU A 699 -4.97 24.32 -4.66
CA LEU A 699 -5.42 22.91 -4.72
C LEU A 699 -6.11 22.48 -3.42
N LYS A 700 -6.01 23.26 -2.35
CA LYS A 700 -6.61 22.89 -1.07
C LYS A 700 -8.10 22.69 -1.18
N GLU A 701 -8.54 21.53 -0.75
CA GLU A 701 -9.96 21.21 -0.65
C GLU A 701 -10.30 20.83 0.80
N PRO A 702 -11.37 21.39 1.37
CA PRO A 702 -11.83 20.95 2.68
C PRO A 702 -12.14 19.44 2.67
N PHE A 703 -11.67 18.73 3.67
CA PHE A 703 -11.89 17.27 3.79
C PHE A 703 -13.41 16.97 3.72
N ARG A 704 -13.77 16.02 2.85
CA ARG A 704 -15.16 15.63 2.53
C ARG A 704 -16.00 16.69 1.83
N SER A 705 -15.42 17.79 1.30
CA SER A 705 -16.13 18.66 0.36
C SER A 705 -16.50 17.91 -0.92
N GLU A 706 -17.47 18.41 -1.67
CA GLU A 706 -17.88 17.76 -2.94
C GLU A 706 -16.70 17.67 -3.92
N ARG A 707 -15.90 18.74 -4.05
CA ARG A 707 -14.74 18.73 -4.92
C ARG A 707 -13.65 17.75 -4.45
N TRP A 708 -13.40 17.63 -3.16
CA TRP A 708 -12.50 16.60 -2.64
C TRP A 708 -12.99 15.18 -3.01
N LYS A 709 -14.30 14.90 -2.88
CA LYS A 709 -14.88 13.61 -3.28
C LYS A 709 -14.68 13.34 -4.76
N GLU A 710 -14.95 14.33 -5.62
CA GLU A 710 -14.71 14.23 -7.06
C GLU A 710 -13.23 13.95 -7.36
N ASN A 711 -12.32 14.69 -6.74
CA ASN A 711 -10.88 14.53 -6.93
C ASN A 711 -10.42 13.10 -6.59
N VAL A 712 -10.82 12.56 -5.45
CA VAL A 712 -10.39 11.21 -5.04
C VAL A 712 -11.04 10.10 -5.87
N LEU A 713 -12.28 10.29 -6.34
CA LEU A 713 -12.95 9.34 -7.22
C LEU A 713 -12.36 9.32 -8.63
N ASN A 714 -11.84 10.46 -9.12
CA ASN A 714 -11.27 10.63 -10.46
C ASN A 714 -9.73 10.52 -10.49
N GLY A 715 -9.08 10.46 -9.32
CA GLY A 715 -7.62 10.44 -9.22
C GLY A 715 -6.94 11.71 -9.71
N GLN A 716 -7.68 12.79 -9.93
CA GLN A 716 -7.17 14.07 -10.42
C GLN A 716 -7.89 15.25 -9.77
N ALA A 717 -7.12 16.31 -9.45
CA ALA A 717 -7.62 17.65 -9.17
C ALA A 717 -7.37 18.51 -10.41
N VAL A 718 -8.39 19.22 -10.88
CA VAL A 718 -8.30 20.03 -12.10
C VAL A 718 -8.50 21.51 -11.83
N ARG A 719 -7.78 22.35 -12.61
CA ARG A 719 -7.95 23.80 -12.64
C ARG A 719 -7.95 24.28 -14.08
N ASP A 720 -8.92 25.11 -14.44
CA ASP A 720 -9.21 25.51 -15.79
C ASP A 720 -8.78 26.94 -16.04
N THR A 721 -7.94 27.15 -17.05
CA THR A 721 -7.51 28.48 -17.54
C THR A 721 -8.12 28.71 -18.90
N LYS A 722 -8.91 29.80 -19.05
CA LYS A 722 -9.48 30.20 -20.34
C LYS A 722 -8.46 31.06 -21.10
N ALA A 723 -8.28 30.81 -22.38
CA ALA A 723 -7.40 31.55 -23.27
C ALA A 723 -7.93 31.59 -24.68
N HIS A 724 -7.90 32.77 -25.30
CA HIS A 724 -8.03 32.91 -26.76
C HIS A 724 -6.67 32.64 -27.38
N LEU A 725 -6.54 31.61 -28.21
CA LEU A 725 -5.30 31.23 -28.86
C LEU A 725 -5.41 31.37 -30.36
N SER A 726 -4.45 32.09 -30.96
CA SER A 726 -4.33 32.19 -32.43
C SER A 726 -3.80 30.88 -33.02
N LYS A 727 -3.96 30.67 -34.29
CA LYS A 727 -3.28 29.56 -34.98
C LYS A 727 -1.77 29.73 -34.90
N GLY A 728 -1.04 28.72 -34.45
CA GLY A 728 0.42 28.71 -34.38
C GLY A 728 0.97 28.12 -33.08
N SER A 729 2.23 28.41 -32.79
CA SER A 729 2.94 27.93 -31.63
C SER A 729 2.71 28.81 -30.40
N HIS A 730 2.45 28.14 -29.26
CA HIS A 730 2.22 28.78 -27.98
C HIS A 730 3.15 28.20 -26.91
N THR A 731 3.34 28.97 -25.83
CA THR A 731 4.12 28.54 -24.66
C THR A 731 3.24 28.59 -23.43
N LEU A 732 3.23 27.48 -22.66
CA LEU A 732 2.56 27.40 -21.37
C LEU A 732 3.60 27.15 -20.27
N THR A 733 3.51 27.89 -19.18
CA THR A 733 4.40 27.80 -18.04
C THR A 733 3.61 27.46 -16.79
N ILE A 734 4.03 26.39 -16.07
CA ILE A 734 3.50 26.04 -14.75
C ILE A 734 4.61 26.27 -13.73
N ARG A 735 4.30 27.05 -12.70
CA ARG A 735 5.22 27.32 -11.58
C ARG A 735 4.61 26.82 -10.28
N ALA A 736 5.34 26.03 -9.53
CA ALA A 736 5.00 25.69 -8.13
C ALA A 736 5.30 26.86 -7.20
N LEU A 737 4.31 27.31 -6.45
CA LEU A 737 4.45 28.36 -5.45
C LEU A 737 4.63 27.78 -4.04
N ASP A 738 4.22 26.52 -3.85
CA ASP A 738 4.44 25.72 -2.65
C ASP A 738 5.13 24.39 -3.01
N ASN A 739 5.57 23.63 -2.01
CA ASN A 739 6.16 22.32 -2.22
C ASN A 739 5.09 21.27 -2.59
N HIS A 740 5.51 20.18 -3.22
CA HIS A 740 4.67 19.02 -3.49
C HIS A 740 3.51 19.29 -4.48
N ILE A 741 3.75 20.08 -5.50
CA ILE A 741 2.84 20.26 -6.64
C ILE A 741 3.11 19.14 -7.64
N VAL A 742 2.16 18.24 -7.84
CA VAL A 742 2.33 17.06 -8.70
C VAL A 742 1.44 17.16 -9.93
N ILE A 743 2.06 17.46 -11.07
CA ILE A 743 1.38 17.64 -12.37
C ILE A 743 1.24 16.29 -13.05
N ASP A 744 0.06 15.99 -13.59
CA ASP A 744 -0.22 14.78 -14.37
C ASP A 744 -0.33 15.08 -15.87
N GLN A 745 -1.26 15.93 -16.25
CA GLN A 745 -1.56 16.26 -17.66
C GLN A 745 -2.01 17.69 -17.83
N LEU A 746 -1.84 18.18 -19.05
CA LEU A 746 -2.48 19.38 -19.56
C LEU A 746 -3.41 18.97 -20.70
N ARG A 747 -4.60 19.54 -20.76
CA ARG A 747 -5.54 19.30 -21.84
C ARG A 747 -6.05 20.63 -22.40
N LEU A 748 -5.92 20.79 -23.71
CA LEU A 748 -6.50 21.91 -24.42
C LEU A 748 -7.83 21.47 -24.97
N GLU A 749 -8.91 22.11 -24.55
CA GLU A 749 -10.29 21.76 -24.89
C GLU A 749 -11.02 22.97 -25.46
N THR A 750 -11.92 22.78 -26.42
CA THR A 750 -12.76 23.87 -26.96
C THR A 750 -13.98 24.14 -26.09
N PHE A 751 -14.32 23.22 -25.19
CA PHE A 751 -15.29 23.41 -24.10
C PHE A 751 -14.99 22.38 -23.00
N LEU A 752 -15.63 22.52 -21.85
CA LEU A 752 -15.47 21.57 -20.73
C LEU A 752 -16.53 20.48 -20.83
N PRO A 753 -16.20 19.25 -21.24
CA PRO A 753 -17.11 18.13 -21.15
C PRO A 753 -17.21 17.64 -19.71
N ASP A 754 -18.37 17.14 -19.35
CA ASP A 754 -18.59 16.44 -18.06
C ASP A 754 -18.22 14.94 -18.18
N SER A 755 -17.02 14.66 -18.72
CA SER A 755 -16.51 13.31 -18.91
C SER A 755 -15.38 12.97 -17.91
N LEU A 756 -15.28 11.69 -17.55
CA LEU A 756 -14.22 11.16 -16.68
C LEU A 756 -12.94 10.90 -17.46
N ASP A 757 -13.08 10.43 -18.68
CA ASP A 757 -11.99 9.98 -19.52
C ASP A 757 -11.74 10.91 -20.69
N VAL A 758 -10.50 10.94 -21.12
CA VAL A 758 -10.08 11.46 -22.40
C VAL A 758 -9.38 10.31 -23.09
N VAL A 759 -9.68 10.08 -24.35
CA VAL A 759 -8.94 9.13 -25.17
C VAL A 759 -7.50 9.63 -25.22
N THR A 760 -6.66 9.02 -24.41
CA THR A 760 -5.25 9.41 -24.30
C THR A 760 -4.43 8.70 -25.35
N GLU A 761 -3.45 9.41 -25.90
CA GLU A 761 -2.43 8.79 -26.74
C GLU A 761 -1.71 7.67 -25.99
N VAL A 762 -1.30 6.65 -26.74
CA VAL A 762 -0.49 5.54 -26.21
C VAL A 762 0.77 6.10 -25.58
N ILE A 763 1.08 5.70 -24.35
CA ILE A 763 2.28 6.12 -23.64
C ILE A 763 3.51 5.54 -24.34
N LYS A 764 4.33 6.39 -24.93
CA LYS A 764 5.41 6.01 -25.86
C LYS A 764 6.52 5.14 -25.28
N ASP A 765 6.73 5.16 -23.97
CA ASP A 765 7.87 4.51 -23.32
C ASP A 765 7.54 3.21 -22.58
N VAL A 766 6.33 2.70 -22.72
CA VAL A 766 5.98 1.37 -22.25
C VAL A 766 5.84 0.49 -23.47
N PRO A 767 6.41 -0.73 -23.51
CA PRO A 767 6.19 -1.64 -24.62
C PRO A 767 4.69 -1.75 -24.86
N THR A 768 4.25 -1.29 -26.02
CA THR A 768 2.86 -1.44 -26.44
C THR A 768 2.50 -2.91 -26.42
N LEU A 769 1.32 -3.23 -25.96
CA LEU A 769 0.73 -4.55 -26.18
C LEU A 769 0.44 -4.65 -27.69
N ASP A 770 1.44 -5.09 -28.46
CA ASP A 770 1.29 -5.22 -29.91
C ASP A 770 0.21 -6.26 -30.21
N ALA A 771 -0.85 -5.80 -30.88
CA ALA A 771 -1.89 -6.65 -31.44
C ALA A 771 -1.34 -7.59 -32.56
N THR A 772 -0.04 -7.50 -32.87
CA THR A 772 0.60 -8.25 -33.97
C THR A 772 1.38 -9.48 -33.54
N ALA A 773 1.40 -9.85 -32.27
CA ALA A 773 2.06 -11.07 -31.80
C ALA A 773 1.21 -12.36 -32.02
N SER A 774 0.20 -12.33 -32.89
CA SER A 774 -0.51 -13.50 -33.39
C SER A 774 -0.09 -13.80 -34.83
N ARG A 775 1.13 -14.32 -34.99
CA ARG A 775 1.53 -15.13 -36.15
C ARG A 775 2.42 -16.27 -35.74
#